data_666662ea50b944778fe0b720a7b7e1aa
#
_entry.id   666662ea50b944778fe0b720a7b7e1aa
#
_cell.length_a   1.000
_cell.length_b   1.000
_cell.length_c   1.000
_cell.angle_alpha   90.00
_cell.angle_beta   90.00
_cell.angle_gamma   90.00
#
_symmetry.space_group_name_H-M   'P 1'
#
loop_
_entity.id
_entity.type
_entity.pdbx_description
1 polymer ?
#
loop_
_entity_poly.entity_id
_entity_poly.type
_entity_poly.pdbx_seq_one_letter_code
_entity_poly.pdbx_strand_id
1 'polypeptide(L)'
;MKKKLALLTSAVMILSVFSSCGGDSGDTDSANIDTTSAAESFVTESAAEIIDFFDEDYDPFSDDYDPYGGGGASAAKQNPETNLGSGMSDISNEDANVSADNSGNTTEAAVPAANNNTPQTTTSKPKNSGNSSNSLNAPAETAVAADKKEEQKSSDDVVLTINSSNSWENGSDKFTQLDVSVKNNSDKAIGSWTVTIPVASGTKIDQSWNCDITIKNGTLTAKPVEYNSFVDVGSEGTFGMILCNAGTIDSSKAAVKFGTSTVSGTNGGSNQNNNNGGNSGSVGNNNPKIVQAKDVPAPTTDDWLHTDGSKILDKDGKEVWLTGINWFGYNTGTNTFDGLWTCDLNTSIAAIADRGFNLMRIPISTELIKNWSNGNYPNANFNQATNSYLVGMNSLEIFDYVVGQCRANGIKIMIDIHSAKTDSMGHMYNVWYNGDISEKDYLDALAWMAGRYKNDDTIIAYDLKNEPHGKAGESPRAKWDNSKDSDNWKYIAEKAAKAVLNKNPNVLVMVEGIEIYPKDIKANGNFASTNMGDYYCTWWGGNLRGVKDNPVDLGKYQNKLVYSPHDYGPTVYEQPWFKGGYTFDSLYKDCWYDNWFYIQKTNTAPLLIGEWGGFMRDPNLKWMTYLRKLIKDNRINHTFWCFNSNSGDTGGLVLDDFTTWDEDKYAFVKEVLWQQNGKFVGLDHEIPLGSNGITLSEVN
;
A
#
# COMPACT_ATOMS: atom_id res chain seq x y z
N MET A 1 -16.94 -23.07 -25.84
CA MET A 1 -17.83 -22.01 -25.45
C MET A 1 -17.41 -21.24 -24.18
N LYS A 2 -16.50 -21.75 -23.35
CA LYS A 2 -16.05 -21.04 -22.11
C LYS A 2 -14.89 -20.02 -22.31
N LYS A 3 -14.23 -19.99 -23.46
CA LYS A 3 -13.13 -19.05 -23.75
C LYS A 3 -13.55 -17.77 -24.51
N LYS A 4 -14.81 -17.67 -24.95
CA LYS A 4 -15.33 -16.43 -25.57
C LYS A 4 -16.05 -15.48 -24.60
N LEU A 5 -16.29 -15.93 -23.37
CA LEU A 5 -16.95 -15.10 -22.35
C LEU A 5 -15.95 -14.22 -21.56
N ALA A 6 -14.69 -14.64 -21.48
CA ALA A 6 -13.64 -13.90 -20.79
C ALA A 6 -13.13 -12.67 -21.57
N LEU A 7 -13.25 -12.66 -22.91
CA LEU A 7 -12.82 -11.52 -23.73
C LEU A 7 -13.89 -10.42 -23.86
N LEU A 8 -15.15 -10.72 -23.56
CA LEU A 8 -16.23 -9.71 -23.59
C LEU A 8 -16.33 -8.92 -22.28
N THR A 9 -15.91 -9.51 -21.19
CA THR A 9 -15.88 -8.81 -19.88
C THR A 9 -14.73 -7.83 -19.76
N SER A 10 -13.59 -8.07 -20.40
CA SER A 10 -12.46 -7.14 -20.38
C SER A 10 -12.66 -5.88 -21.25
N ALA A 11 -13.47 -5.97 -22.32
CA ALA A 11 -13.74 -4.82 -23.19
C ALA A 11 -14.83 -3.87 -22.64
N VAL A 12 -15.66 -4.32 -21.71
CA VAL A 12 -16.72 -3.50 -21.09
C VAL A 12 -16.17 -2.75 -19.87
N MET A 13 -15.13 -3.25 -19.21
CA MET A 13 -14.51 -2.58 -18.06
C MET A 13 -13.63 -1.37 -18.44
N ILE A 14 -13.06 -1.32 -19.64
CA ILE A 14 -12.23 -0.19 -20.10
C ILE A 14 -13.07 1.04 -20.49
N LEU A 15 -14.36 0.87 -20.80
CA LEU A 15 -15.25 1.97 -21.15
C LEU A 15 -16.04 2.58 -19.99
N SER A 16 -16.04 1.97 -18.81
CA SER A 16 -16.76 2.51 -17.65
C SER A 16 -15.94 3.44 -16.75
N VAL A 17 -14.64 3.60 -17.02
CA VAL A 17 -13.75 4.48 -16.23
C VAL A 17 -13.80 5.94 -16.70
N PHE A 18 -14.40 6.24 -17.86
CA PHE A 18 -14.39 7.58 -18.45
C PHE A 18 -15.74 8.29 -18.52
N SER A 19 -16.66 8.08 -17.59
CA SER A 19 -17.89 8.87 -17.60
C SER A 19 -18.43 9.08 -16.19
N SER A 20 -17.98 10.14 -15.54
CA SER A 20 -18.85 10.91 -14.64
C SER A 20 -18.13 12.14 -14.07
N CYS A 21 -18.90 13.16 -14.02
CA CYS A 21 -18.80 14.49 -13.46
C CYS A 21 -18.51 15.59 -14.49
N GLY A 22 -19.54 16.00 -15.21
CA GLY A 22 -19.57 17.22 -15.97
C GLY A 22 -20.95 17.40 -16.59
N GLY A 23 -21.87 18.06 -15.89
CA GLY A 23 -23.08 18.56 -16.49
C GLY A 23 -22.80 19.87 -17.16
N ASP A 24 -23.13 20.01 -18.43
CA ASP A 24 -23.74 21.24 -18.91
C ASP A 24 -24.56 21.01 -20.19
N SER A 25 -25.60 21.77 -20.28
CA SER A 25 -26.72 21.77 -21.19
C SER A 25 -26.37 22.13 -22.64
N GLY A 26 -27.05 21.53 -23.59
CA GLY A 26 -27.12 22.07 -24.95
C GLY A 26 -27.57 21.09 -26.04
N ASP A 27 -28.85 21.14 -26.30
CA ASP A 27 -29.66 20.82 -27.48
C ASP A 27 -29.11 20.10 -28.73
N THR A 28 -29.98 19.18 -29.14
CA THR A 28 -30.46 18.81 -30.48
C THR A 28 -29.76 17.70 -31.26
N ASP A 29 -30.51 16.74 -31.52
CA ASP A 29 -31.02 16.09 -32.72
C ASP A 29 -30.96 14.56 -32.74
N SER A 30 -32.15 14.06 -32.96
CA SER A 30 -32.63 12.72 -33.17
C SER A 30 -31.90 11.88 -34.22
N ALA A 31 -31.67 10.62 -33.89
CA ALA A 31 -31.82 9.52 -34.84
C ALA A 31 -32.26 8.26 -34.09
N ASN A 32 -33.51 7.90 -34.33
CA ASN A 32 -34.15 6.63 -33.99
C ASN A 32 -33.42 5.44 -34.60
N ILE A 33 -33.04 4.46 -33.84
CA ILE A 33 -32.95 3.08 -34.29
C ILE A 33 -33.59 2.18 -33.21
N ASP A 34 -34.73 1.64 -33.64
CA ASP A 34 -35.57 0.67 -32.99
C ASP A 34 -34.88 -0.70 -32.92
N THR A 35 -34.68 -1.25 -31.71
CA THR A 35 -34.45 -2.68 -31.51
C THR A 35 -35.11 -3.15 -30.21
N THR A 36 -36.44 -3.19 -30.25
CA THR A 36 -37.20 -4.04 -29.36
C THR A 36 -37.53 -5.36 -30.10
N SER A 37 -36.93 -6.44 -29.63
CA SER A 37 -37.53 -7.79 -29.53
C SER A 37 -36.43 -8.85 -29.44
N ALA A 38 -36.20 -9.40 -28.27
CA ALA A 38 -35.82 -10.77 -27.96
C ALA A 38 -35.10 -10.86 -26.59
N ALA A 39 -35.83 -10.70 -25.50
CA ALA A 39 -35.39 -11.16 -24.19
C ALA A 39 -36.57 -11.24 -23.20
N GLU A 40 -37.64 -11.95 -23.61
CA GLU A 40 -38.63 -12.45 -22.66
C GLU A 40 -38.84 -13.93 -22.96
N SER A 41 -38.14 -14.78 -22.22
CA SER A 41 -38.53 -16.14 -21.82
C SER A 41 -37.31 -16.88 -21.31
N PHE A 42 -37.06 -16.83 -20.03
CA PHE A 42 -36.36 -17.84 -19.20
C PHE A 42 -36.11 -17.28 -17.79
N VAL A 43 -37.16 -16.99 -17.05
CA VAL A 43 -37.13 -16.95 -15.57
C VAL A 43 -38.52 -17.27 -15.04
N THR A 44 -38.80 -18.51 -14.93
CA THR A 44 -39.78 -19.05 -13.97
C THR A 44 -39.52 -20.54 -13.81
N GLU A 45 -38.78 -20.85 -12.73
CA GLU A 45 -38.85 -22.10 -11.95
C GLU A 45 -37.50 -22.23 -11.19
N SER A 46 -37.47 -21.70 -9.97
CA SER A 46 -36.81 -22.21 -8.78
C SER A 46 -36.61 -21.10 -7.74
N ALA A 47 -37.68 -20.50 -7.31
CA ALA A 47 -37.70 -19.64 -6.15
C ALA A 47 -38.82 -20.09 -5.19
N ALA A 48 -38.73 -21.33 -4.70
CA ALA A 48 -39.58 -21.84 -3.62
C ALA A 48 -38.88 -23.06 -3.01
N GLU A 49 -37.82 -22.84 -2.23
CA GLU A 49 -37.27 -23.77 -1.23
C GLU A 49 -35.94 -23.23 -0.70
N ILE A 50 -35.92 -22.08 -0.07
CA ILE A 50 -34.91 -21.68 0.93
C ILE A 50 -35.50 -20.55 1.76
N ILE A 51 -36.48 -20.88 2.59
CA ILE A 51 -36.92 -20.10 3.76
C ILE A 51 -37.16 -21.11 4.85
N ASP A 52 -36.17 -21.34 5.67
CA ASP A 52 -36.22 -21.72 7.08
C ASP A 52 -34.84 -22.21 7.50
N PHE A 53 -33.98 -21.30 7.88
CA PHE A 53 -32.84 -21.55 8.77
C PHE A 53 -32.16 -20.22 9.11
N PHE A 54 -32.87 -19.29 9.72
CA PHE A 54 -32.25 -18.22 10.49
C PHE A 54 -32.83 -18.29 11.91
N ASP A 55 -32.03 -18.84 12.79
CA ASP A 55 -32.26 -18.76 14.23
C ASP A 55 -31.98 -17.31 14.65
N GLU A 56 -33.01 -16.58 15.08
CA GLU A 56 -32.92 -15.17 15.49
C GLU A 56 -32.12 -14.96 16.78
N ASP A 57 -31.60 -16.03 17.41
CA ASP A 57 -30.87 -15.99 18.68
C ASP A 57 -29.34 -16.23 18.54
N TYR A 58 -28.76 -16.19 17.30
CA TYR A 58 -27.33 -16.33 17.13
C TYR A 58 -26.58 -15.04 17.48
N ASP A 59 -26.01 -14.98 18.69
CA ASP A 59 -25.03 -13.98 19.10
C ASP A 59 -23.61 -14.56 19.00
N PRO A 60 -22.84 -14.23 17.94
CA PRO A 60 -21.46 -14.70 17.79
C PRO A 60 -20.50 -14.12 18.84
N PHE A 61 -21.00 -13.28 19.73
CA PHE A 61 -20.23 -12.60 20.78
C PHE A 61 -20.60 -13.06 22.21
N SER A 62 -21.36 -14.14 22.34
CA SER A 62 -21.59 -14.72 23.66
C SER A 62 -20.29 -15.27 24.23
N ASP A 63 -20.06 -15.10 25.53
CA ASP A 63 -18.86 -15.56 26.24
C ASP A 63 -18.66 -17.10 26.20
N ASP A 64 -19.63 -17.86 25.66
CA ASP A 64 -19.62 -19.32 25.51
C ASP A 64 -19.15 -19.81 24.13
N TYR A 65 -18.77 -18.93 23.19
CA TYR A 65 -18.27 -19.34 21.87
C TYR A 65 -16.80 -19.74 21.90
N ASP A 66 -16.52 -21.05 21.89
CA ASP A 66 -15.19 -21.64 21.71
C ASP A 66 -15.06 -22.22 20.29
N PRO A 67 -14.29 -21.59 19.38
CA PRO A 67 -14.08 -22.10 18.03
C PRO A 67 -13.17 -23.35 17.96
N TYR A 68 -12.62 -23.80 19.11
CA TYR A 68 -11.73 -24.96 19.18
C TYR A 68 -12.34 -26.16 19.93
N GLY A 69 -13.67 -26.27 20.01
CA GLY A 69 -14.38 -27.32 20.73
C GLY A 69 -13.96 -28.73 20.37
N GLY A 70 -13.01 -29.25 21.12
CA GLY A 70 -12.61 -30.66 21.22
C GLY A 70 -13.04 -31.22 22.56
N GLY A 71 -14.11 -31.95 22.55
CA GLY A 71 -14.70 -32.94 23.40
C GLY A 71 -14.36 -33.09 24.87
N GLY A 72 -15.41 -33.16 25.75
CA GLY A 72 -15.33 -33.87 27.02
C GLY A 72 -16.32 -33.43 28.07
N ALA A 73 -17.53 -34.03 28.01
CA ALA A 73 -18.41 -34.54 29.11
C ALA A 73 -18.71 -33.70 30.36
N SER A 74 -19.97 -33.31 30.44
CA SER A 74 -21.01 -33.49 31.52
C SER A 74 -20.72 -33.03 32.97
N ALA A 75 -21.57 -32.15 33.53
CA ALA A 75 -22.67 -32.44 34.44
C ALA A 75 -23.26 -31.22 35.17
N ALA A 76 -24.57 -31.07 35.00
CA ALA A 76 -25.58 -30.79 35.99
C ALA A 76 -25.68 -29.47 36.76
N LYS A 77 -26.71 -28.70 36.37
CA LYS A 77 -27.79 -28.06 37.15
C LYS A 77 -27.53 -27.62 38.61
N GLN A 78 -27.87 -26.35 38.87
CA GLN A 78 -28.96 -25.93 39.75
C GLN A 78 -29.06 -24.41 39.88
N ASN A 79 -30.25 -23.86 39.53
CA ASN A 79 -30.80 -22.60 40.06
C ASN A 79 -31.33 -22.82 41.49
N PRO A 80 -31.59 -21.86 42.37
CA PRO A 80 -32.65 -20.86 42.17
C PRO A 80 -32.48 -19.48 42.88
N GLU A 81 -33.21 -18.49 42.33
CA GLU A 81 -34.08 -17.46 43.01
C GLU A 81 -33.57 -16.71 44.25
N THR A 82 -33.69 -15.41 44.35
CA THR A 82 -34.80 -14.50 44.64
C THR A 82 -34.30 -13.10 44.95
N ASN A 83 -34.82 -12.07 44.37
CA ASN A 83 -35.89 -11.14 44.76
C ASN A 83 -35.52 -9.84 45.50
N LEU A 84 -36.10 -8.71 44.97
CA LEU A 84 -36.51 -7.45 45.62
C LEU A 84 -35.45 -6.44 46.01
N GLY A 85 -35.56 -5.15 45.76
CA GLY A 85 -36.68 -4.24 45.52
C GLY A 85 -36.24 -2.79 45.49
N SER A 86 -36.91 -2.05 44.70
CA SER A 86 -37.44 -0.69 44.86
C SER A 86 -36.64 0.48 45.48
N GLY A 87 -36.71 1.62 44.81
CA GLY A 87 -36.63 2.91 45.44
C GLY A 87 -36.52 4.08 44.46
N MET A 88 -37.67 4.65 44.14
CA MET A 88 -37.90 5.97 43.48
C MET A 88 -37.24 7.14 44.25
N SER A 89 -36.90 8.21 43.54
CA SER A 89 -37.57 9.50 43.67
C SER A 89 -36.96 10.56 42.78
N ASP A 90 -37.85 11.22 42.09
CA ASP A 90 -37.85 12.47 41.35
C ASP A 90 -37.26 13.67 42.14
N ILE A 91 -36.92 14.73 41.39
CA ILE A 91 -37.27 16.16 41.51
C ILE A 91 -36.53 16.92 40.41
N SER A 92 -37.10 17.37 39.39
CA SER A 92 -37.81 18.56 38.85
C SER A 92 -37.15 19.93 39.02
N ASN A 93 -37.02 20.63 37.84
CA ASN A 93 -37.22 22.06 37.49
C ASN A 93 -36.42 23.13 38.22
N GLU A 94 -35.96 24.17 37.56
CA GLU A 94 -36.63 25.28 36.87
C GLU A 94 -35.63 26.28 36.26
N ASP A 95 -36.01 26.79 35.13
CA ASP A 95 -35.92 28.07 34.45
C ASP A 95 -35.06 29.23 35.04
N ALA A 96 -34.40 29.96 34.11
CA ALA A 96 -34.64 31.39 33.85
C ALA A 96 -33.78 31.96 32.70
N ASN A 97 -34.42 32.26 31.67
CA ASN A 97 -34.43 33.38 30.73
C ASN A 97 -33.82 34.68 31.25
N VAL A 98 -33.06 35.43 30.41
CA VAL A 98 -33.23 36.86 30.11
C VAL A 98 -32.50 37.24 28.82
N SER A 99 -33.26 37.88 27.99
CA SER A 99 -33.12 38.45 26.68
C SER A 99 -32.42 39.80 26.58
N ALA A 100 -32.07 40.11 25.32
CA ALA A 100 -32.11 41.40 24.61
C ALA A 100 -31.03 42.45 24.97
N ASP A 101 -30.53 43.29 24.13
CA ASP A 101 -30.99 43.90 22.88
C ASP A 101 -29.84 44.74 22.27
N ASN A 102 -29.75 44.78 20.98
CA ASN A 102 -29.89 45.85 20.02
C ASN A 102 -28.77 46.87 19.73
N SER A 103 -28.65 47.09 18.44
CA SER A 103 -28.32 48.31 17.64
C SER A 103 -26.85 48.72 17.56
N GLY A 104 -26.27 49.01 16.44
CA GLY A 104 -26.76 49.47 15.14
C GLY A 104 -25.72 50.36 14.50
N ASN A 105 -25.75 50.34 13.21
CA ASN A 105 -25.43 51.42 12.28
C ASN A 105 -24.05 51.49 11.60
N THR A 106 -24.06 51.09 10.35
CA THR A 106 -23.73 51.80 9.09
C THR A 106 -22.70 52.90 9.06
N THR A 107 -21.75 52.82 8.14
CA THR A 107 -21.60 53.82 7.05
C THR A 107 -20.64 53.27 5.95
N GLU A 108 -21.15 53.41 4.72
CA GLU A 108 -20.43 53.34 3.45
C GLU A 108 -19.43 54.49 3.26
N ALA A 109 -18.43 54.26 2.39
CA ALA A 109 -17.99 55.16 1.31
C ALA A 109 -16.74 54.56 0.63
N ALA A 110 -16.88 54.11 -0.60
CA ALA A 110 -16.70 54.76 -1.87
C ALA A 110 -15.29 54.71 -2.43
N VAL A 111 -15.24 54.07 -3.58
CA VAL A 111 -14.16 53.92 -4.61
C VAL A 111 -13.77 55.31 -5.19
N PRO A 112 -12.54 55.47 -5.71
CA PRO A 112 -12.54 55.67 -7.15
C PRO A 112 -11.49 54.89 -7.94
N ALA A 113 -11.87 54.72 -9.22
CA ALA A 113 -11.25 53.99 -10.30
C ALA A 113 -10.14 54.75 -11.03
N ALA A 114 -9.41 53.91 -11.80
CA ALA A 114 -8.83 54.14 -13.13
C ALA A 114 -7.49 54.87 -13.28
N ASN A 115 -6.51 54.25 -13.88
CA ASN A 115 -6.24 54.50 -15.28
C ASN A 115 -5.20 53.55 -15.92
N ASN A 116 -5.51 53.13 -17.11
CA ASN A 116 -4.74 52.46 -18.14
C ASN A 116 -3.36 53.07 -18.41
N ASN A 117 -2.41 52.20 -18.80
CA ASN A 117 -1.74 52.33 -20.11
C ASN A 117 -0.86 51.11 -20.44
N THR A 118 -1.25 50.42 -21.48
CA THR A 118 -0.39 49.58 -22.34
C THR A 118 0.38 50.49 -23.31
N PRO A 119 1.56 50.10 -23.79
CA PRO A 119 1.65 49.82 -25.20
C PRO A 119 2.42 48.58 -25.61
N GLN A 120 1.96 48.10 -26.70
CA GLN A 120 2.31 47.01 -27.60
C GLN A 120 3.69 47.11 -28.27
N THR A 121 4.10 45.90 -28.75
CA THR A 121 4.86 45.55 -29.96
C THR A 121 6.37 45.75 -29.91
N THR A 122 7.19 44.83 -30.42
CA THR A 122 7.22 44.16 -31.71
C THR A 122 8.24 43.02 -31.75
N THR A 123 7.90 42.01 -32.51
CA THR A 123 8.68 40.96 -33.15
C THR A 123 10.04 41.32 -33.68
N SER A 124 11.03 40.37 -33.61
CA SER A 124 11.71 39.86 -34.81
C SER A 124 12.78 38.81 -34.48
N LYS A 125 12.66 37.68 -35.17
CA LYS A 125 13.78 36.76 -35.47
C LYS A 125 14.60 37.37 -36.60
N PRO A 126 15.90 37.08 -36.70
CA PRO A 126 16.33 36.53 -37.99
C PRO A 126 17.30 35.33 -37.88
N LYS A 127 17.30 34.65 -39.00
CA LYS A 127 18.10 33.52 -39.43
C LYS A 127 19.55 33.87 -39.80
N ASN A 128 20.42 32.84 -39.60
CA ASN A 128 21.33 32.18 -40.53
C ASN A 128 22.61 32.86 -41.03
N SER A 129 23.62 31.95 -41.10
CA SER A 129 24.75 31.83 -42.04
C SER A 129 26.05 32.47 -41.53
N GLY A 130 27.15 31.75 -41.48
CA GLY A 130 27.86 30.99 -42.39
C GLY A 130 29.34 31.10 -42.14
N ASN A 131 30.02 30.00 -42.16
CA ASN A 131 31.31 29.68 -42.74
C ASN A 131 32.56 30.55 -42.48
N SER A 132 33.59 29.96 -41.97
CA SER A 132 34.89 29.65 -42.65
C SER A 132 36.09 29.54 -41.71
N SER A 133 36.64 28.35 -41.71
CA SER A 133 38.05 27.98 -41.85
C SER A 133 39.15 28.90 -41.30
N ASN A 134 40.01 28.35 -40.43
CA ASN A 134 41.42 28.12 -40.83
C ASN A 134 42.17 27.20 -39.85
N SER A 135 42.84 26.27 -40.48
CA SER A 135 43.80 25.31 -39.96
C SER A 135 45.06 25.96 -39.41
N LEU A 136 45.71 25.34 -38.43
CA LEU A 136 47.15 25.22 -38.38
C LEU A 136 47.58 23.97 -37.62
N ASN A 137 48.46 23.25 -38.26
CA ASN A 137 49.08 21.95 -38.04
C ASN A 137 49.74 21.67 -36.67
N ALA A 138 49.53 20.47 -36.16
CA ALA A 138 50.33 19.29 -35.88
C ALA A 138 51.61 19.44 -34.98
N PRO A 139 52.07 18.40 -34.24
CA PRO A 139 52.33 17.07 -34.80
C PRO A 139 51.77 15.88 -33.98
N ALA A 140 51.68 14.76 -34.68
CA ALA A 140 51.29 13.44 -34.25
C ALA A 140 52.28 12.83 -33.24
N GLU A 141 51.73 12.31 -32.13
CA GLU A 141 52.34 11.21 -31.42
C GLU A 141 51.44 9.95 -31.59
N THR A 142 52.05 8.95 -32.18
CA THR A 142 51.55 7.63 -32.38
C THR A 142 51.28 6.95 -31.04
N ALA A 143 50.05 6.92 -30.59
CA ALA A 143 49.62 5.97 -29.58
C ALA A 143 49.28 4.65 -30.25
N VAL A 144 50.08 3.66 -29.98
CA VAL A 144 49.91 2.25 -30.31
C VAL A 144 48.58 1.80 -29.69
N ALA A 145 47.65 1.39 -30.52
CA ALA A 145 46.46 0.70 -30.11
C ALA A 145 46.86 -0.63 -29.45
N ALA A 146 46.76 -0.69 -28.15
CA ALA A 146 46.82 -1.96 -27.43
C ALA A 146 45.51 -2.71 -27.72
N ASP A 147 45.60 -3.73 -28.53
CA ASP A 147 44.57 -4.78 -28.68
C ASP A 147 44.23 -5.30 -27.28
N LYS A 148 43.01 -4.97 -26.78
CA LYS A 148 42.43 -5.63 -25.62
C LYS A 148 42.07 -7.03 -26.05
N LYS A 149 42.91 -7.99 -25.69
CA LYS A 149 42.63 -9.40 -25.78
C LYS A 149 41.42 -9.69 -24.91
N GLU A 150 40.27 -10.01 -25.52
CA GLU A 150 39.14 -10.61 -24.82
C GLU A 150 39.59 -12.00 -24.36
N GLU A 151 39.82 -12.17 -23.06
CA GLU A 151 40.07 -13.50 -22.50
C GLU A 151 38.77 -14.28 -22.51
N GLN A 152 38.69 -15.31 -23.33
CA GLN A 152 37.69 -16.34 -23.31
C GLN A 152 38.01 -17.25 -22.13
N LYS A 153 37.31 -17.07 -20.98
CA LYS A 153 37.48 -17.95 -19.83
C LYS A 153 36.81 -19.32 -20.10
N SER A 154 37.37 -20.37 -19.52
CA SER A 154 36.91 -21.75 -19.66
C SER A 154 35.50 -21.92 -19.10
N SER A 155 34.73 -22.88 -19.66
CA SER A 155 33.33 -23.15 -19.33
C SER A 155 33.03 -23.56 -17.89
N ASP A 156 34.07 -23.75 -17.06
CA ASP A 156 33.91 -24.24 -15.68
C ASP A 156 33.75 -23.14 -14.63
N ASP A 157 34.15 -21.90 -14.95
CA ASP A 157 34.11 -20.77 -14.02
C ASP A 157 32.77 -20.01 -14.05
N VAL A 158 32.00 -20.12 -15.13
CA VAL A 158 30.70 -19.45 -15.30
C VAL A 158 29.72 -20.39 -15.94
N VAL A 159 28.59 -20.60 -15.29
CA VAL A 159 27.53 -21.49 -15.77
C VAL A 159 26.37 -20.65 -16.31
N LEU A 160 26.07 -20.84 -17.60
CA LEU A 160 24.88 -20.29 -18.25
C LEU A 160 23.77 -21.35 -18.25
N THR A 161 22.64 -21.04 -17.64
CA THR A 161 21.45 -21.88 -17.66
C THR A 161 20.32 -21.19 -18.41
N ILE A 162 19.65 -21.89 -19.32
CA ILE A 162 18.51 -21.39 -20.08
C ILE A 162 17.37 -22.41 -19.94
N ASN A 163 16.28 -21.98 -19.31
CA ASN A 163 15.09 -22.80 -19.12
C ASN A 163 13.93 -22.24 -19.96
N SER A 164 13.27 -23.09 -20.72
CA SER A 164 11.97 -22.76 -21.32
C SER A 164 10.89 -23.10 -20.30
N SER A 165 10.45 -22.09 -19.57
CA SER A 165 9.54 -22.25 -18.43
C SER A 165 8.08 -22.32 -18.84
N ASN A 166 7.71 -21.72 -19.97
CA ASN A 166 6.34 -21.73 -20.48
C ASN A 166 6.31 -21.60 -22.01
N SER A 167 5.26 -22.15 -22.65
CA SER A 167 5.01 -21.97 -24.08
C SER A 167 3.51 -22.02 -24.36
N TRP A 168 3.02 -21.11 -25.21
CA TRP A 168 1.61 -21.05 -25.60
C TRP A 168 1.46 -20.56 -27.03
N GLU A 169 0.25 -20.70 -27.58
CA GLU A 169 -0.09 -20.27 -28.93
C GLU A 169 -1.24 -19.23 -28.87
N ASN A 170 -1.12 -18.20 -29.68
CA ASN A 170 -2.19 -17.24 -29.91
C ASN A 170 -2.38 -17.02 -31.41
N GLY A 171 -3.40 -17.64 -31.98
CA GLY A 171 -3.59 -17.71 -33.43
C GLY A 171 -2.51 -18.54 -34.11
N SER A 172 -1.76 -17.92 -35.03
CA SER A 172 -0.62 -18.56 -35.72
C SER A 172 0.72 -18.37 -35.03
N ASP A 173 0.76 -17.51 -33.98
CA ASP A 173 1.97 -17.14 -33.30
C ASP A 173 2.23 -18.04 -32.09
N LYS A 174 3.48 -18.46 -31.95
CA LYS A 174 3.95 -19.30 -30.84
C LYS A 174 4.83 -18.48 -29.92
N PHE A 175 4.48 -18.46 -28.66
CA PHE A 175 5.22 -17.73 -27.62
C PHE A 175 6.01 -18.72 -26.78
N THR A 176 7.22 -18.35 -26.43
CA THR A 176 8.09 -19.12 -25.54
C THR A 176 8.70 -18.17 -24.51
N GLN A 177 8.51 -18.48 -23.24
CA GLN A 177 9.18 -17.82 -22.15
C GLN A 177 10.50 -18.52 -21.84
N LEU A 178 11.56 -17.72 -21.74
CA LEU A 178 12.89 -18.17 -21.34
C LEU A 178 13.27 -17.49 -20.03
N ASP A 179 13.68 -18.30 -19.07
CA ASP A 179 14.33 -17.88 -17.84
C ASP A 179 15.80 -18.24 -17.95
N VAL A 180 16.66 -17.23 -17.81
CA VAL A 180 18.10 -17.35 -18.05
C VAL A 180 18.85 -16.96 -16.79
N SER A 181 19.88 -17.74 -16.44
CA SER A 181 20.79 -17.40 -15.36
C SER A 181 22.25 -17.51 -15.76
N VAL A 182 23.07 -16.63 -15.19
CA VAL A 182 24.51 -16.60 -15.31
C VAL A 182 25.11 -16.72 -13.91
N LYS A 183 25.61 -17.91 -13.56
CA LYS A 183 26.23 -18.18 -12.27
C LYS A 183 27.73 -18.00 -12.33
N ASN A 184 28.28 -17.21 -11.42
CA ASN A 184 29.72 -16.96 -11.33
C ASN A 184 30.38 -17.85 -10.28
N ASN A 185 31.01 -18.94 -10.72
CA ASN A 185 31.81 -19.83 -9.87
C ASN A 185 33.31 -19.44 -9.87
N SER A 186 33.67 -18.30 -10.50
CA SER A 186 35.07 -17.85 -10.53
C SER A 186 35.47 -17.15 -9.23
N ASP A 187 36.76 -16.85 -9.09
CA ASP A 187 37.34 -16.15 -7.95
C ASP A 187 37.22 -14.60 -8.02
N LYS A 188 36.52 -14.09 -9.02
CA LYS A 188 36.36 -12.62 -9.26
C LYS A 188 34.95 -12.28 -9.70
N ALA A 189 34.48 -11.10 -9.32
CA ALA A 189 33.22 -10.58 -9.83
C ALA A 189 33.25 -10.43 -11.36
N ILE A 190 32.16 -10.77 -12.02
CA ILE A 190 31.94 -10.66 -13.47
C ILE A 190 31.20 -9.36 -13.73
N GLY A 191 31.74 -8.51 -14.59
CA GLY A 191 31.07 -7.29 -15.05
C GLY A 191 30.73 -7.33 -16.53
N SER A 192 29.73 -6.56 -16.91
CA SER A 192 29.35 -6.36 -18.33
C SER A 192 29.15 -7.64 -19.11
N TRP A 193 28.40 -8.59 -18.57
CA TRP A 193 28.09 -9.86 -19.24
C TRP A 193 27.26 -9.65 -20.53
N THR A 194 27.41 -10.54 -21.48
CA THR A 194 26.60 -10.58 -22.70
C THR A 194 26.25 -12.04 -23.01
N VAL A 195 24.96 -12.36 -23.08
CA VAL A 195 24.48 -13.68 -23.46
C VAL A 195 23.98 -13.65 -24.90
N THR A 196 24.36 -14.62 -25.69
CA THR A 196 23.89 -14.81 -27.08
C THR A 196 23.16 -16.12 -27.21
N ILE A 197 21.96 -16.12 -27.83
CA ILE A 197 21.09 -17.27 -28.00
C ILE A 197 20.70 -17.34 -29.50
N PRO A 198 20.98 -18.41 -30.22
CA PRO A 198 20.46 -18.60 -31.58
C PRO A 198 18.92 -18.75 -31.54
N VAL A 199 18.22 -18.02 -32.40
CA VAL A 199 16.77 -18.04 -32.55
C VAL A 199 16.37 -18.17 -34.02
N ALA A 200 15.14 -18.58 -34.29
CA ALA A 200 14.64 -18.72 -35.66
C ALA A 200 14.60 -17.34 -36.37
N SER A 201 14.70 -17.39 -37.69
CA SER A 201 14.50 -16.18 -38.52
C SER A 201 13.05 -15.71 -38.37
N GLY A 202 12.88 -14.42 -38.10
CA GLY A 202 11.57 -13.79 -37.86
C GLY A 202 11.09 -13.81 -36.42
N THR A 203 11.90 -14.30 -35.47
CA THR A 203 11.65 -14.17 -34.03
C THR A 203 11.44 -12.70 -33.64
N LYS A 204 10.41 -12.44 -32.85
CA LYS A 204 10.14 -11.13 -32.27
C LYS A 204 10.26 -11.20 -30.74
N ILE A 205 10.66 -10.11 -30.16
CA ILE A 205 10.65 -9.91 -28.71
C ILE A 205 9.26 -9.42 -28.34
N ASP A 206 8.57 -10.14 -27.44
CA ASP A 206 7.29 -9.72 -26.89
C ASP A 206 7.52 -8.95 -25.58
N GLN A 207 8.30 -9.54 -24.65
CA GLN A 207 8.68 -8.94 -23.38
C GLN A 207 10.11 -9.31 -23.00
N SER A 208 10.76 -8.49 -22.17
CA SER A 208 12.02 -8.83 -21.49
C SER A 208 12.07 -8.16 -20.12
N TRP A 209 12.75 -8.80 -19.17
CA TRP A 209 13.00 -8.26 -17.84
C TRP A 209 14.43 -8.53 -17.41
N ASN A 210 15.00 -7.62 -16.66
CA ASN A 210 16.37 -7.64 -16.15
C ASN A 210 17.45 -7.71 -17.24
N CYS A 211 17.13 -7.34 -18.48
CA CYS A 211 18.11 -7.30 -19.58
C CYS A 211 17.65 -6.42 -20.74
N ASP A 212 18.61 -5.84 -21.43
CA ASP A 212 18.43 -5.25 -22.76
C ASP A 212 18.64 -6.33 -23.83
N ILE A 213 17.65 -6.56 -24.70
CA ILE A 213 17.76 -7.57 -25.75
C ILE A 213 17.62 -6.98 -27.16
N THR A 214 18.39 -7.58 -28.07
CA THR A 214 18.32 -7.29 -29.50
C THR A 214 18.41 -8.59 -30.29
N ILE A 215 17.68 -8.67 -31.42
CA ILE A 215 17.79 -9.80 -32.36
C ILE A 215 18.35 -9.29 -33.68
N LYS A 216 19.46 -9.91 -34.15
CA LYS A 216 20.06 -9.64 -35.44
C LYS A 216 20.52 -10.94 -36.08
N ASN A 217 20.15 -11.15 -37.33
CA ASN A 217 20.59 -12.32 -38.15
C ASN A 217 20.40 -13.68 -37.47
N GLY A 218 19.24 -13.87 -36.80
CA GLY A 218 18.93 -15.12 -36.11
C GLY A 218 19.70 -15.34 -34.80
N THR A 219 20.29 -14.28 -34.24
CA THR A 219 20.94 -14.31 -32.93
C THR A 219 20.31 -13.28 -32.04
N LEU A 220 19.79 -13.70 -30.91
CA LEU A 220 19.40 -12.87 -29.80
C LEU A 220 20.64 -12.54 -28.99
N THR A 221 20.77 -11.28 -28.60
CA THR A 221 21.83 -10.79 -27.72
C THR A 221 21.18 -10.11 -26.54
N ALA A 222 21.41 -10.63 -25.33
CA ALA A 222 21.00 -10.04 -24.06
C ALA A 222 22.19 -9.43 -23.34
N LYS A 223 22.02 -8.23 -22.81
CA LYS A 223 23.00 -7.49 -22.01
C LYS A 223 22.39 -7.14 -20.66
N PRO A 224 23.21 -6.97 -19.62
CA PRO A 224 22.70 -6.50 -18.33
C PRO A 224 22.16 -5.09 -18.44
N VAL A 225 21.21 -4.76 -17.61
CA VAL A 225 20.86 -3.41 -17.23
C VAL A 225 21.79 -2.94 -16.10
N GLU A 226 21.72 -1.65 -15.74
CA GLU A 226 22.71 -1.04 -14.84
C GLU A 226 22.87 -1.80 -13.50
N TYR A 227 21.76 -2.17 -12.87
CA TYR A 227 21.77 -2.79 -11.53
C TYR A 227 22.22 -4.26 -11.50
N ASN A 228 22.21 -5.01 -12.60
CA ASN A 228 22.66 -6.40 -12.68
C ASN A 228 23.87 -6.57 -13.59
N SER A 229 24.59 -5.48 -13.83
CA SER A 229 25.79 -5.48 -14.68
C SER A 229 26.98 -6.25 -14.06
N PHE A 230 26.91 -6.54 -12.75
CA PHE A 230 27.89 -7.34 -12.02
C PHE A 230 27.26 -8.60 -11.45
N VAL A 231 28.00 -9.70 -11.50
CA VAL A 231 27.67 -10.96 -10.81
C VAL A 231 28.87 -11.29 -9.91
N ASP A 232 28.66 -11.18 -8.61
CA ASP A 232 29.70 -11.43 -7.61
C ASP A 232 30.14 -12.89 -7.56
N VAL A 233 31.27 -13.15 -6.90
CA VAL A 233 31.81 -14.48 -6.70
C VAL A 233 30.79 -15.37 -5.98
N GLY A 234 30.43 -16.51 -6.58
CA GLY A 234 29.43 -17.43 -6.06
C GLY A 234 27.97 -17.02 -6.28
N SER A 235 27.72 -15.83 -6.82
CA SER A 235 26.38 -15.29 -7.08
C SER A 235 25.86 -15.67 -8.47
N GLU A 236 24.55 -15.43 -8.71
CA GLU A 236 23.86 -15.73 -9.94
C GLU A 236 23.05 -14.50 -10.40
N GLY A 237 23.29 -14.04 -11.63
CA GLY A 237 22.49 -13.02 -12.28
C GLY A 237 21.37 -13.66 -13.09
N THR A 238 20.12 -13.25 -12.88
CA THR A 238 18.94 -13.80 -13.58
C THR A 238 18.26 -12.76 -14.45
N PHE A 239 17.75 -13.18 -15.59
CA PHE A 239 16.95 -12.36 -16.49
C PHE A 239 16.02 -13.25 -17.32
N GLY A 240 15.04 -12.66 -17.98
CA GLY A 240 14.15 -13.45 -18.80
C GLY A 240 13.51 -12.69 -19.94
N MET A 241 12.78 -13.45 -20.78
CA MET A 241 12.11 -12.90 -21.94
C MET A 241 10.97 -13.77 -22.43
N ILE A 242 10.02 -13.15 -23.12
CA ILE A 242 9.02 -13.84 -23.93
C ILE A 242 9.31 -13.55 -25.39
N LEU A 243 9.49 -14.63 -26.15
CA LEU A 243 9.79 -14.58 -27.58
C LEU A 243 8.61 -15.12 -28.38
N CYS A 244 8.26 -14.42 -29.46
CA CYS A 244 7.27 -14.87 -30.43
C CYS A 244 7.99 -15.53 -31.63
N ASN A 245 7.58 -16.76 -31.98
CA ASN A 245 8.10 -17.52 -33.11
C ASN A 245 9.61 -17.81 -33.07
N ALA A 246 10.15 -18.06 -31.86
CA ALA A 246 11.57 -18.27 -31.63
C ALA A 246 12.13 -19.60 -32.19
N GLY A 247 11.24 -20.53 -32.55
CA GLY A 247 11.61 -21.89 -32.90
C GLY A 247 12.05 -22.69 -31.68
N THR A 248 12.75 -23.79 -31.90
CA THR A 248 13.34 -24.58 -30.82
C THR A 248 14.61 -23.89 -30.33
N ILE A 249 14.68 -23.57 -29.07
CA ILE A 249 15.87 -22.98 -28.43
C ILE A 249 16.84 -24.14 -28.11
N ASP A 250 18.03 -24.04 -28.66
CA ASP A 250 19.13 -24.98 -28.40
C ASP A 250 20.12 -24.28 -27.43
N SER A 251 19.95 -24.54 -26.13
CA SER A 251 20.80 -23.96 -25.09
C SER A 251 22.28 -24.33 -25.23
N SER A 252 22.61 -25.47 -25.91
CA SER A 252 24.00 -25.88 -26.14
C SER A 252 24.75 -24.94 -27.10
N LYS A 253 24.03 -24.12 -27.85
CA LYS A 253 24.58 -23.12 -28.78
C LYS A 253 24.58 -21.70 -28.24
N ALA A 254 24.05 -21.50 -27.03
CA ALA A 254 24.12 -20.26 -26.36
C ALA A 254 25.52 -20.00 -25.76
N ALA A 255 25.90 -18.75 -25.64
CA ALA A 255 27.20 -18.40 -25.08
C ALA A 255 27.08 -17.15 -24.19
N VAL A 256 27.87 -17.13 -23.13
CA VAL A 256 28.06 -15.95 -22.28
C VAL A 256 29.50 -15.41 -22.47
N LYS A 257 29.61 -14.08 -22.59
CA LYS A 257 30.86 -13.35 -22.58
C LYS A 257 30.80 -12.30 -21.48
N PHE A 258 31.92 -11.99 -20.85
CA PHE A 258 32.04 -10.96 -19.82
C PHE A 258 33.34 -10.19 -19.94
N GLY A 259 33.30 -8.91 -19.54
CA GLY A 259 34.44 -8.04 -19.51
C GLY A 259 35.17 -8.13 -18.16
N THR A 260 36.49 -8.03 -18.15
CA THR A 260 37.25 -7.84 -16.91
C THR A 260 37.18 -6.37 -16.53
N SER A 261 36.28 -5.98 -15.63
CA SER A 261 36.33 -4.68 -14.99
C SER A 261 37.20 -4.78 -13.75
N THR A 262 38.32 -4.10 -13.75
CA THR A 262 39.09 -3.84 -12.54
C THR A 262 38.39 -2.75 -11.76
N VAL A 263 37.52 -3.13 -10.82
CA VAL A 263 37.16 -2.22 -9.73
C VAL A 263 38.31 -2.29 -8.73
N SER A 264 38.93 -1.14 -8.42
CA SER A 264 39.89 -1.03 -7.34
C SER A 264 39.23 -1.46 -6.05
N GLY A 265 39.47 -2.70 -5.67
CA GLY A 265 38.97 -3.27 -4.44
C GLY A 265 39.63 -2.61 -3.25
N THR A 266 38.88 -2.06 -2.35
CA THR A 266 39.29 -1.90 -0.95
C THR A 266 39.24 -3.28 -0.30
N ASN A 267 40.43 -3.82 -0.04
CA ASN A 267 40.65 -5.07 0.66
C ASN A 267 40.00 -5.08 2.05
N GLY A 268 39.08 -6.00 2.26
CA GLY A 268 38.74 -6.49 3.59
C GLY A 268 39.83 -7.46 4.06
N GLY A 269 40.75 -7.02 4.85
CA GLY A 269 41.76 -7.84 5.54
C GLY A 269 41.57 -7.73 7.05
N SER A 270 41.50 -8.89 7.64
CA SER A 270 41.35 -9.15 9.07
C SER A 270 42.39 -8.50 9.97
N ASN A 271 41.91 -8.06 11.16
CA ASN A 271 42.56 -7.97 12.47
C ASN A 271 43.97 -7.35 12.60
N GLN A 272 44.06 -6.25 13.31
CA GLN A 272 44.69 -6.17 14.64
C GLN A 272 44.61 -4.75 15.22
N ASN A 273 44.37 -4.72 16.53
CA ASN A 273 44.40 -3.57 17.45
C ASN A 273 45.56 -2.62 17.18
N ASN A 274 45.31 -1.29 17.19
CA ASN A 274 46.06 -0.38 18.08
C ASN A 274 45.39 1.00 18.19
N ASN A 275 45.25 1.43 19.43
CA ASN A 275 44.89 2.78 19.86
C ASN A 275 45.81 3.83 19.24
N ASN A 276 45.27 4.92 18.66
CA ASN A 276 45.64 6.28 19.07
C ASN A 276 44.68 7.35 18.50
N GLY A 277 44.36 8.33 19.31
CA GLY A 277 43.36 9.33 19.07
C GLY A 277 43.67 10.33 17.97
N GLY A 278 42.61 10.81 17.33
CA GLY A 278 42.62 11.91 16.38
C GLY A 278 41.23 12.21 15.94
N ASN A 279 40.68 13.29 16.46
CA ASN A 279 39.38 13.85 16.20
C ASN A 279 39.21 14.21 14.70
N SER A 280 38.33 13.51 13.98
CA SER A 280 37.73 14.00 12.74
C SER A 280 36.37 13.36 12.57
N GLY A 281 35.34 14.19 12.34
CA GLY A 281 33.93 13.84 12.30
C GLY A 281 33.65 12.62 11.44
N SER A 282 33.20 11.57 12.09
CA SER A 282 32.74 10.33 11.49
C SER A 282 31.38 10.57 10.88
N VAL A 283 31.30 10.54 9.56
CA VAL A 283 30.06 10.18 8.87
C VAL A 283 29.80 8.74 9.25
N GLY A 284 28.74 8.50 10.03
CA GLY A 284 28.38 7.18 10.53
C GLY A 284 28.23 6.18 9.38
N ASN A 285 28.83 5.04 9.57
CA ASN A 285 28.71 3.89 8.70
C ASN A 285 27.32 3.28 8.94
N ASN A 286 26.32 3.72 8.17
CA ASN A 286 24.91 3.30 8.31
C ASN A 286 24.71 1.95 7.60
N ASN A 287 25.30 0.87 8.14
CA ASN A 287 24.86 -0.46 7.74
C ASN A 287 23.57 -0.79 8.52
N PRO A 288 22.48 -1.19 7.82
CA PRO A 288 21.25 -1.60 8.47
C PRO A 288 21.48 -2.70 9.50
N LYS A 289 20.71 -2.70 10.60
CA LYS A 289 20.74 -3.74 11.63
C LYS A 289 20.05 -4.99 11.10
N ILE A 290 20.82 -5.94 10.57
CA ILE A 290 20.30 -7.24 10.15
C ILE A 290 20.30 -8.18 11.36
N VAL A 291 19.11 -8.64 11.75
CA VAL A 291 18.91 -9.48 12.93
C VAL A 291 18.77 -10.94 12.51
N GLN A 292 19.59 -11.81 13.10
CA GLN A 292 19.46 -13.24 12.87
C GLN A 292 18.25 -13.80 13.63
N ALA A 293 17.57 -14.82 13.10
CA ALA A 293 16.38 -15.41 13.73
C ALA A 293 16.58 -15.79 15.21
N LYS A 294 17.78 -16.25 15.57
CA LYS A 294 18.16 -16.61 16.96
C LYS A 294 18.28 -15.41 17.91
N ASP A 295 18.40 -14.20 17.37
CA ASP A 295 18.62 -12.97 18.13
C ASP A 295 17.34 -12.10 18.17
N VAL A 296 16.21 -12.62 17.68
CA VAL A 296 14.91 -11.95 17.75
C VAL A 296 14.43 -11.91 19.20
N PRO A 297 14.11 -10.74 19.76
CA PRO A 297 13.57 -10.61 21.11
C PRO A 297 12.27 -11.38 21.29
N ALA A 298 11.99 -11.84 22.50
CA ALA A 298 10.67 -12.37 22.82
C ALA A 298 9.61 -11.25 22.72
N PRO A 299 8.37 -11.57 22.33
CA PRO A 299 7.29 -10.60 22.35
C PRO A 299 7.02 -10.11 23.78
N THR A 300 6.67 -8.83 23.91
CA THR A 300 6.25 -8.18 25.14
C THR A 300 4.77 -7.79 25.10
N THR A 301 4.24 -7.23 26.17
CA THR A 301 2.83 -6.83 26.30
C THR A 301 2.66 -5.49 27.01
N ASP A 302 3.62 -4.57 26.87
CA ASP A 302 3.65 -3.30 27.61
C ASP A 302 3.70 -2.05 26.70
N ASP A 303 3.75 -2.21 25.37
CA ASP A 303 3.73 -1.11 24.41
C ASP A 303 2.33 -0.81 23.83
N TRP A 304 1.27 -1.24 24.52
CA TRP A 304 -0.09 -1.01 24.05
C TRP A 304 -0.49 0.46 24.11
N LEU A 305 -1.20 0.89 23.06
CA LEU A 305 -1.65 2.26 22.89
C LEU A 305 -3.14 2.40 23.23
N HIS A 306 -3.54 3.63 23.56
CA HIS A 306 -4.95 4.01 23.73
C HIS A 306 -5.19 5.43 23.24
N THR A 307 -6.48 5.80 23.09
CA THR A 307 -6.86 7.13 22.61
C THR A 307 -7.48 7.95 23.72
N ASP A 308 -7.20 9.25 23.72
CA ASP A 308 -7.85 10.27 24.55
C ASP A 308 -8.10 11.52 23.70
N GLY A 309 -9.38 11.82 23.44
CA GLY A 309 -9.73 12.86 22.48
C GLY A 309 -9.07 12.63 21.13
N SER A 310 -8.36 13.61 20.61
CA SER A 310 -7.68 13.53 19.31
C SER A 310 -6.25 12.96 19.37
N LYS A 311 -5.85 12.36 20.49
CA LYS A 311 -4.48 11.88 20.73
C LYS A 311 -4.42 10.37 20.83
N ILE A 312 -3.29 9.81 20.41
CA ILE A 312 -2.88 8.44 20.71
C ILE A 312 -1.82 8.51 21.81
N LEU A 313 -2.01 7.77 22.87
CA LEU A 313 -1.17 7.78 24.06
C LEU A 313 -0.56 6.39 24.29
N ASP A 314 0.65 6.35 24.85
CA ASP A 314 1.28 5.14 25.39
C ASP A 314 0.69 4.76 26.77
N LYS A 315 1.22 3.69 27.37
CA LYS A 315 0.82 3.22 28.70
C LYS A 315 1.03 4.25 29.82
N ASP A 316 1.94 5.20 29.64
CA ASP A 316 2.31 6.23 30.62
C ASP A 316 1.55 7.54 30.37
N GLY A 317 0.66 7.58 29.36
CA GLY A 317 -0.15 8.71 28.98
C GLY A 317 0.61 9.79 28.18
N LYS A 318 1.77 9.44 27.62
CA LYS A 318 2.52 10.30 26.70
C LYS A 318 1.97 10.18 25.29
N GLU A 319 1.85 11.30 24.60
CA GLU A 319 1.41 11.32 23.21
C GLU A 319 2.48 10.76 22.28
N VAL A 320 2.08 9.77 21.48
CA VAL A 320 2.91 9.15 20.44
C VAL A 320 2.55 9.71 19.06
N TRP A 321 3.47 9.57 18.11
CA TRP A 321 3.24 9.91 16.72
C TRP A 321 3.57 8.71 15.85
N LEU A 322 2.54 8.09 15.29
CA LEU A 322 2.67 6.97 14.37
C LEU A 322 3.05 7.53 12.99
N THR A 323 4.23 7.21 12.52
CA THR A 323 4.79 7.66 11.24
C THR A 323 5.29 6.45 10.48
N GLY A 324 4.43 5.92 9.63
CA GLY A 324 4.60 4.60 9.07
C GLY A 324 4.70 4.55 7.55
N ILE A 325 4.81 3.32 7.08
CA ILE A 325 4.91 2.95 5.68
C ILE A 325 3.96 1.78 5.39
N ASN A 326 3.41 1.74 4.18
CA ASN A 326 2.71 0.57 3.65
C ASN A 326 3.68 -0.34 2.89
N TRP A 327 3.61 -1.66 3.09
CA TRP A 327 4.27 -2.65 2.25
C TRP A 327 3.26 -3.76 1.93
N PHE A 328 2.81 -3.82 0.68
CA PHE A 328 1.79 -4.78 0.26
C PHE A 328 2.37 -6.06 -0.36
N GLY A 329 1.49 -7.07 -0.53
CA GLY A 329 1.82 -8.38 -1.12
C GLY A 329 1.01 -9.53 -0.52
N TYR A 330 0.70 -9.51 0.78
CA TYR A 330 -0.16 -10.55 1.41
C TYR A 330 -1.62 -10.48 0.97
N ASN A 331 -2.02 -9.42 0.31
CA ASN A 331 -3.32 -9.26 -0.34
C ASN A 331 -3.31 -9.67 -1.81
N THR A 332 -2.15 -9.97 -2.40
CA THR A 332 -1.96 -10.39 -3.79
C THR A 332 -1.64 -11.88 -3.89
N GLY A 333 -1.52 -12.42 -5.09
CA GLY A 333 -1.19 -13.84 -5.32
C GLY A 333 0.20 -14.27 -4.86
N THR A 334 1.05 -13.36 -4.39
CA THR A 334 2.37 -13.65 -3.84
C THR A 334 2.34 -14.29 -2.45
N ASN A 335 1.26 -14.08 -1.68
CA ASN A 335 1.06 -14.61 -0.30
C ASN A 335 2.22 -14.28 0.66
N THR A 336 2.98 -13.24 0.38
CA THR A 336 4.04 -12.61 1.16
C THR A 336 4.22 -11.19 0.67
N PHE A 337 5.21 -10.43 1.12
CA PHE A 337 5.49 -9.12 0.54
C PHE A 337 5.86 -9.21 -0.94
N ASP A 338 5.34 -8.30 -1.74
CA ASP A 338 5.82 -8.08 -3.10
C ASP A 338 7.24 -7.53 -3.06
N GLY A 339 8.05 -7.90 -4.07
CA GLY A 339 9.45 -7.49 -4.19
C GLY A 339 10.45 -8.51 -3.67
N LEU A 340 10.03 -9.54 -2.92
CA LEU A 340 10.94 -10.57 -2.41
C LEU A 340 11.54 -11.48 -3.50
N TRP A 341 11.17 -11.27 -4.76
CA TRP A 341 11.87 -11.88 -5.91
C TRP A 341 13.20 -11.18 -6.23
N THR A 342 13.42 -9.95 -5.75
CA THR A 342 14.66 -9.17 -5.91
C THR A 342 15.29 -8.78 -4.60
N CYS A 343 14.52 -8.25 -3.63
CA CYS A 343 15.08 -7.76 -2.36
C CYS A 343 15.16 -8.87 -1.29
N ASP A 344 16.10 -8.67 -0.35
CA ASP A 344 16.22 -9.44 0.88
C ASP A 344 15.30 -8.86 1.96
N LEU A 345 14.43 -9.69 2.53
CA LEU A 345 13.42 -9.28 3.52
C LEU A 345 14.05 -8.62 4.76
N ASN A 346 15.11 -9.23 5.30
CA ASN A 346 15.74 -8.73 6.54
C ASN A 346 16.40 -7.37 6.32
N THR A 347 17.09 -7.22 5.21
CA THR A 347 17.73 -5.96 4.81
C THR A 347 16.69 -4.86 4.57
N SER A 348 15.57 -5.19 3.93
CA SER A 348 14.50 -4.23 3.67
C SER A 348 13.81 -3.77 4.95
N ILE A 349 13.48 -4.68 5.88
CA ILE A 349 12.89 -4.30 7.18
C ILE A 349 13.87 -3.42 7.97
N ALA A 350 15.14 -3.80 8.02
CA ALA A 350 16.17 -3.03 8.72
C ALA A 350 16.35 -1.63 8.09
N ALA A 351 16.33 -1.53 6.76
CA ALA A 351 16.42 -0.26 6.05
C ALA A 351 15.19 0.65 6.31
N ILE A 352 13.99 0.08 6.39
CA ILE A 352 12.75 0.81 6.75
C ILE A 352 12.89 1.39 8.16
N ALA A 353 13.36 0.61 9.13
CA ALA A 353 13.59 1.07 10.50
C ALA A 353 14.65 2.18 10.58
N ASP A 354 15.80 2.00 9.91
CA ASP A 354 16.88 2.98 9.88
C ASP A 354 16.49 4.30 9.21
N ARG A 355 15.49 4.26 8.34
CA ARG A 355 14.90 5.44 7.70
C ARG A 355 13.79 6.09 8.53
N GLY A 356 13.46 5.52 9.70
CA GLY A 356 12.63 6.18 10.70
C GLY A 356 11.13 5.89 10.62
N PHE A 357 10.72 4.86 9.88
CA PHE A 357 9.33 4.40 9.87
C PHE A 357 9.07 3.52 11.09
N ASN A 358 8.30 4.02 12.05
CA ASN A 358 8.05 3.34 13.31
C ASN A 358 6.81 2.42 13.27
N LEU A 359 6.04 2.45 12.19
CA LEU A 359 4.86 1.63 11.96
C LEU A 359 4.88 1.07 10.53
N MET A 360 4.56 -0.21 10.38
CA MET A 360 4.34 -0.84 9.08
C MET A 360 2.88 -1.26 8.94
N ARG A 361 2.13 -0.67 7.99
CA ARG A 361 0.80 -1.13 7.60
C ARG A 361 0.97 -2.24 6.57
N ILE A 362 0.41 -3.43 6.87
CA ILE A 362 0.56 -4.64 6.06
C ILE A 362 -0.80 -5.01 5.47
N PRO A 363 -1.02 -4.70 4.17
CA PRO A 363 -2.18 -5.18 3.44
C PRO A 363 -2.23 -6.71 3.35
N ILE A 364 -3.36 -7.30 3.79
CA ILE A 364 -3.61 -8.74 3.75
C ILE A 364 -5.06 -9.02 3.34
N SER A 365 -5.33 -10.15 2.71
CA SER A 365 -6.69 -10.55 2.34
C SER A 365 -7.37 -11.38 3.43
N THR A 366 -8.70 -11.25 3.52
CA THR A 366 -9.52 -12.16 4.33
C THR A 366 -9.33 -13.61 3.92
N GLU A 367 -9.26 -13.89 2.61
CA GLU A 367 -9.08 -15.24 2.07
C GLU A 367 -7.79 -15.90 2.58
N LEU A 368 -6.68 -15.16 2.62
CA LEU A 368 -5.41 -15.68 3.11
C LEU A 368 -5.48 -16.03 4.60
N ILE A 369 -6.05 -15.14 5.42
CA ILE A 369 -6.24 -15.39 6.86
C ILE A 369 -7.18 -16.57 7.09
N LYS A 370 -8.29 -16.67 6.35
CA LYS A 370 -9.22 -17.80 6.38
C LYS A 370 -8.50 -19.12 6.02
N ASN A 371 -7.65 -19.11 5.00
CA ASN A 371 -6.83 -20.26 4.65
C ASN A 371 -5.91 -20.66 5.80
N TRP A 372 -5.19 -19.72 6.39
CA TRP A 372 -4.32 -19.97 7.54
C TRP A 372 -5.09 -20.55 8.74
N SER A 373 -6.25 -19.96 9.08
CA SER A 373 -7.07 -20.41 10.20
C SER A 373 -7.61 -21.84 10.03
N ASN A 374 -7.76 -22.28 8.77
CA ASN A 374 -8.19 -23.64 8.42
C ASN A 374 -7.04 -24.63 8.21
N GLY A 375 -5.78 -24.21 8.48
CA GLY A 375 -4.60 -25.04 8.27
C GLY A 375 -4.19 -25.20 6.80
N ASN A 376 -4.68 -24.33 5.94
CA ASN A 376 -4.29 -24.25 4.53
C ASN A 376 -3.26 -23.14 4.37
N TYR A 377 -2.06 -23.47 3.93
CA TYR A 377 -0.97 -22.52 3.83
C TYR A 377 -0.53 -22.37 2.37
N PRO A 378 -1.07 -21.39 1.64
CA PRO A 378 -0.63 -21.12 0.27
C PRO A 378 0.88 -20.88 0.21
N ASN A 379 1.50 -21.26 -0.88
CA ASN A 379 2.92 -21.02 -1.09
C ASN A 379 3.18 -19.52 -1.19
N ALA A 380 4.19 -19.04 -0.50
CA ALA A 380 4.73 -17.70 -0.66
C ALA A 380 5.66 -17.65 -1.88
N ASN A 381 5.59 -16.55 -2.63
CA ASN A 381 6.44 -16.35 -3.81
C ASN A 381 7.62 -15.42 -3.47
N PHE A 382 8.82 -15.98 -3.43
CA PHE A 382 10.05 -15.24 -3.17
C PHE A 382 11.25 -15.91 -3.83
N ASN A 383 12.32 -15.17 -4.05
CA ASN A 383 13.59 -15.70 -4.53
C ASN A 383 14.31 -16.47 -3.41
N GLN A 384 14.45 -17.78 -3.59
CA GLN A 384 15.05 -18.67 -2.59
C GLN A 384 16.57 -18.45 -2.41
N ALA A 385 17.25 -17.90 -3.40
CA ALA A 385 18.68 -17.58 -3.26
C ALA A 385 18.87 -16.31 -2.42
N THR A 386 18.07 -15.28 -2.67
CA THR A 386 18.11 -14.01 -1.93
C THR A 386 17.58 -14.17 -0.50
N ASN A 387 16.48 -14.93 -0.33
CA ASN A 387 15.81 -15.14 0.95
C ASN A 387 15.93 -16.61 1.41
N SER A 388 17.14 -17.17 1.41
CA SER A 388 17.38 -18.60 1.65
C SER A 388 16.92 -19.08 3.05
N TYR A 389 16.85 -18.21 4.01
CA TYR A 389 16.37 -18.49 5.37
C TYR A 389 14.84 -18.69 5.45
N LEU A 390 14.07 -18.30 4.41
CA LEU A 390 12.63 -18.55 4.31
C LEU A 390 12.32 -19.92 3.67
N VAL A 391 13.31 -20.59 3.09
CA VAL A 391 13.10 -21.87 2.40
C VAL A 391 12.60 -22.93 3.39
N GLY A 392 11.47 -23.55 3.05
CA GLY A 392 10.79 -24.54 3.89
C GLY A 392 9.72 -23.96 4.83
N MET A 393 9.60 -22.64 4.94
CA MET A 393 8.52 -21.98 5.66
C MET A 393 7.28 -21.86 4.76
N ASN A 394 6.10 -22.05 5.34
CA ASN A 394 4.84 -21.71 4.69
C ASN A 394 4.52 -20.21 4.83
N SER A 395 3.48 -19.72 4.15
CA SER A 395 3.15 -18.28 4.15
C SER A 395 2.83 -17.70 5.54
N LEU A 396 2.26 -18.49 6.45
CA LEU A 396 2.01 -18.05 7.83
C LEU A 396 3.31 -18.02 8.66
N GLU A 397 4.17 -19.01 8.51
CA GLU A 397 5.48 -19.04 9.19
C GLU A 397 6.37 -17.89 8.71
N ILE A 398 6.27 -17.50 7.42
CA ILE A 398 6.95 -16.30 6.90
C ILE A 398 6.36 -15.03 7.54
N PHE A 399 5.04 -14.96 7.70
CA PHE A 399 4.41 -13.82 8.38
C PHE A 399 4.85 -13.73 9.86
N ASP A 400 4.88 -14.86 10.60
CA ASP A 400 5.43 -14.91 11.96
C ASP A 400 6.89 -14.43 12.01
N TYR A 401 7.68 -14.81 11.02
CA TYR A 401 9.06 -14.37 10.86
C TYR A 401 9.16 -12.84 10.63
N VAL A 402 8.29 -12.29 9.77
CA VAL A 402 8.20 -10.83 9.55
C VAL A 402 7.89 -10.09 10.85
N VAL A 403 6.90 -10.57 11.63
CA VAL A 403 6.57 -9.98 12.94
C VAL A 403 7.80 -9.97 13.85
N GLY A 404 8.55 -11.07 13.90
CA GLY A 404 9.80 -11.17 14.66
C GLY A 404 10.87 -10.17 14.21
N GLN A 405 11.05 -10.00 12.89
CA GLN A 405 12.03 -9.06 12.33
C GLN A 405 11.62 -7.60 12.57
N CYS A 406 10.34 -7.25 12.44
CA CYS A 406 9.83 -5.93 12.79
C CYS A 406 10.10 -5.62 14.27
N ARG A 407 9.78 -6.56 15.19
CA ARG A 407 10.07 -6.42 16.63
C ARG A 407 11.55 -6.16 16.89
N ALA A 408 12.43 -6.96 16.29
CA ALA A 408 13.87 -6.83 16.48
C ALA A 408 14.44 -5.49 15.98
N ASN A 409 13.75 -4.82 15.06
CA ASN A 409 14.12 -3.52 14.53
C ASN A 409 13.30 -2.36 15.12
N GLY A 410 12.46 -2.60 16.14
CA GLY A 410 11.66 -1.57 16.81
C GLY A 410 10.49 -1.02 15.97
N ILE A 411 10.07 -1.74 14.93
CA ILE A 411 8.90 -1.38 14.11
C ILE A 411 7.67 -2.06 14.70
N LYS A 412 6.60 -1.29 14.92
CA LYS A 412 5.27 -1.85 15.23
C LYS A 412 4.48 -2.10 13.94
N ILE A 413 3.49 -2.98 14.01
CA ILE A 413 2.69 -3.42 12.84
C ILE A 413 1.24 -3.02 13.02
N MET A 414 0.62 -2.58 11.92
CA MET A 414 -0.81 -2.45 11.73
C MET A 414 -1.24 -3.43 10.64
N ILE A 415 -2.11 -4.37 10.98
CA ILE A 415 -2.71 -5.30 10.02
C ILE A 415 -3.85 -4.57 9.31
N ASP A 416 -3.85 -4.61 7.98
CA ASP A 416 -4.91 -4.04 7.16
C ASP A 416 -5.65 -5.13 6.39
N ILE A 417 -6.96 -5.27 6.63
CA ILE A 417 -7.80 -6.12 5.78
C ILE A 417 -8.06 -5.40 4.46
N HIS A 418 -7.15 -5.58 3.54
CA HIS A 418 -7.14 -4.84 2.28
C HIS A 418 -8.22 -5.29 1.31
N SER A 419 -8.45 -6.59 1.24
CA SER A 419 -9.37 -7.19 0.28
C SER A 419 -10.05 -8.43 0.83
N ALA A 420 -11.22 -8.77 0.27
CA ALA A 420 -11.88 -10.04 0.57
C ALA A 420 -11.08 -11.22 0.02
N LYS A 421 -10.56 -11.11 -1.19
CA LYS A 421 -9.83 -12.18 -1.91
C LYS A 421 -8.36 -11.83 -2.13
N THR A 422 -7.54 -12.87 -2.28
CA THR A 422 -6.11 -12.78 -2.55
C THR A 422 -5.89 -12.72 -4.06
N ASP A 423 -5.99 -11.53 -4.62
CA ASP A 423 -5.70 -11.27 -6.04
C ASP A 423 -5.32 -9.79 -6.25
N SER A 424 -4.70 -9.49 -7.40
CA SER A 424 -4.23 -8.14 -7.74
C SER A 424 -5.36 -7.11 -7.90
N MET A 425 -6.61 -7.56 -8.01
CA MET A 425 -7.79 -6.71 -8.15
C MET A 425 -8.65 -6.66 -6.88
N GLY A 426 -8.22 -7.35 -5.81
CA GLY A 426 -9.01 -7.49 -4.59
C GLY A 426 -9.35 -6.17 -3.91
N HIS A 427 -8.49 -5.18 -4.01
CA HIS A 427 -8.73 -3.82 -3.50
C HIS A 427 -9.91 -3.10 -4.17
N MET A 428 -10.34 -3.54 -5.35
CA MET A 428 -11.49 -2.98 -6.08
C MET A 428 -12.85 -3.45 -5.54
N TYR A 429 -12.90 -4.35 -4.57
CA TYR A 429 -14.17 -4.81 -3.99
C TYR A 429 -14.76 -3.75 -3.05
N ASN A 430 -15.98 -3.32 -3.36
CA ASN A 430 -16.67 -2.21 -2.68
C ASN A 430 -16.81 -2.42 -1.16
N VAL A 431 -17.00 -3.68 -0.76
CA VAL A 431 -17.30 -4.07 0.61
C VAL A 431 -16.38 -5.22 1.08
N TRP A 432 -16.52 -5.65 2.31
CA TRP A 432 -15.71 -6.65 3.01
C TRP A 432 -16.01 -8.11 2.64
N TYR A 433 -17.02 -8.35 1.82
CA TYR A 433 -17.41 -9.68 1.34
C TYR A 433 -17.43 -9.72 -0.18
N ASN A 434 -17.25 -10.92 -0.74
CA ASN A 434 -17.32 -11.15 -2.18
C ASN A 434 -17.56 -12.64 -2.45
N GLY A 435 -18.76 -13.01 -2.93
CA GLY A 435 -19.09 -14.36 -3.40
C GLY A 435 -18.64 -15.49 -2.48
N ASP A 436 -17.37 -15.84 -2.56
CA ASP A 436 -16.76 -16.94 -1.81
C ASP A 436 -16.30 -16.55 -0.40
N ILE A 437 -16.27 -15.26 -0.08
CA ILE A 437 -15.90 -14.71 1.23
C ILE A 437 -17.12 -14.00 1.81
N SER A 438 -17.70 -14.59 2.84
CA SER A 438 -18.86 -14.03 3.54
C SER A 438 -18.45 -12.98 4.57
N GLU A 439 -19.43 -12.20 5.07
CA GLU A 439 -19.24 -11.33 6.24
C GLU A 439 -18.72 -12.12 7.45
N LYS A 440 -19.24 -13.34 7.65
CA LYS A 440 -18.76 -14.21 8.73
C LYS A 440 -17.27 -14.57 8.56
N ASP A 441 -16.84 -14.93 7.36
CA ASP A 441 -15.41 -15.23 7.09
C ASP A 441 -14.53 -14.03 7.39
N TYR A 442 -14.99 -12.82 7.07
CA TYR A 442 -14.30 -11.56 7.36
C TYR A 442 -14.15 -11.33 8.88
N LEU A 443 -15.24 -11.49 9.64
CA LEU A 443 -15.22 -11.31 11.10
C LEU A 443 -14.38 -12.39 11.80
N ASP A 444 -14.49 -13.64 11.36
CA ASP A 444 -13.70 -14.75 11.90
C ASP A 444 -12.20 -14.58 11.62
N ALA A 445 -11.83 -14.11 10.42
CA ALA A 445 -10.45 -13.84 10.06
C ALA A 445 -9.82 -12.77 10.97
N LEU A 446 -10.53 -11.66 11.22
CA LEU A 446 -10.12 -10.62 12.15
C LEU A 446 -9.97 -11.17 13.57
N ALA A 447 -10.96 -11.92 14.06
CA ALA A 447 -10.93 -12.52 15.40
C ALA A 447 -9.78 -13.52 15.55
N TRP A 448 -9.53 -14.35 14.53
CA TRP A 448 -8.44 -15.31 14.54
C TRP A 448 -7.07 -14.62 14.60
N MET A 449 -6.87 -13.60 13.74
CA MET A 449 -5.62 -12.85 13.68
C MET A 449 -5.33 -12.13 15.00
N ALA A 450 -6.34 -11.44 15.56
CA ALA A 450 -6.23 -10.77 16.85
C ALA A 450 -5.97 -11.75 18.00
N GLY A 451 -6.57 -12.94 17.96
CA GLY A 451 -6.35 -14.00 18.96
C GLY A 451 -4.95 -14.60 18.89
N ARG A 452 -4.41 -14.80 17.66
CA ARG A 452 -3.07 -15.36 17.45
C ARG A 452 -1.97 -14.49 18.09
N TYR A 453 -2.05 -13.18 17.89
CA TYR A 453 -1.02 -12.24 18.37
C TYR A 453 -1.42 -11.45 19.62
N LYS A 454 -2.39 -11.93 20.41
CA LYS A 454 -2.89 -11.18 21.59
C LYS A 454 -1.86 -10.88 22.67
N ASN A 455 -0.74 -11.62 22.70
CA ASN A 455 0.35 -11.46 23.65
C ASN A 455 1.62 -10.90 22.99
N ASP A 456 1.48 -10.26 21.84
CA ASP A 456 2.59 -9.73 21.03
C ASP A 456 2.27 -8.31 20.63
N ASP A 457 2.82 -7.34 21.35
CA ASP A 457 2.61 -5.91 21.13
C ASP A 457 3.41 -5.35 19.96
N THR A 458 4.06 -6.20 19.17
CA THR A 458 4.57 -5.81 17.86
C THR A 458 3.40 -5.46 16.93
N ILE A 459 2.25 -6.18 17.05
CA ILE A 459 1.03 -5.87 16.33
C ILE A 459 0.13 -5.02 17.23
N ILE A 460 0.15 -3.71 17.04
CA ILE A 460 -0.54 -2.73 17.88
C ILE A 460 -1.90 -2.28 17.34
N ALA A 461 -2.21 -2.58 16.07
CA ALA A 461 -3.40 -2.03 15.43
C ALA A 461 -3.95 -2.94 14.32
N TYR A 462 -5.25 -2.79 14.07
CA TYR A 462 -5.98 -3.38 12.95
C TYR A 462 -6.71 -2.30 12.17
N ASP A 463 -6.41 -2.15 10.90
CA ASP A 463 -7.22 -1.41 9.94
C ASP A 463 -8.29 -2.36 9.42
N LEU A 464 -9.55 -2.07 9.78
CA LEU A 464 -10.62 -3.06 9.69
C LEU A 464 -10.99 -3.39 8.25
N LYS A 465 -10.94 -2.43 7.32
CA LYS A 465 -11.17 -2.66 5.89
C LYS A 465 -10.62 -1.51 5.07
N ASN A 466 -9.70 -1.83 4.17
CA ASN A 466 -9.20 -0.88 3.18
C ASN A 466 -10.31 -0.38 2.26
N GLU A 467 -10.49 0.91 2.22
CA GLU A 467 -11.24 1.65 1.21
C GLU A 467 -12.66 1.13 0.93
N PRO A 468 -13.57 1.15 1.92
CA PRO A 468 -14.98 0.92 1.65
C PRO A 468 -15.51 1.95 0.66
N HIS A 469 -16.12 1.51 -0.45
CA HIS A 469 -16.52 2.41 -1.54
C HIS A 469 -17.79 1.96 -2.26
N GLY A 470 -18.13 2.64 -3.33
CA GLY A 470 -19.21 2.34 -4.25
C GLY A 470 -20.05 3.58 -4.55
N LYS A 471 -20.44 3.71 -5.83
CA LYS A 471 -21.14 4.87 -6.38
C LYS A 471 -22.64 4.82 -6.16
N ALA A 472 -23.30 5.94 -6.41
CA ALA A 472 -24.76 6.02 -6.40
C ALA A 472 -25.37 5.01 -7.40
N GLY A 473 -26.31 4.19 -6.91
CA GLY A 473 -26.93 3.15 -7.73
C GLY A 473 -26.21 1.81 -7.78
N GLU A 474 -24.97 1.70 -7.29
CA GLU A 474 -24.28 0.40 -7.16
C GLU A 474 -24.83 -0.39 -5.99
N SER A 475 -24.74 -1.72 -6.09
CA SER A 475 -25.12 -2.67 -5.04
C SER A 475 -24.27 -3.95 -5.16
N PRO A 476 -23.56 -4.38 -4.08
CA PRO A 476 -23.43 -3.65 -2.83
C PRO A 476 -22.53 -2.41 -2.94
N ARG A 477 -22.71 -1.47 -2.04
CA ARG A 477 -21.83 -0.31 -1.87
C ARG A 477 -21.71 0.05 -0.40
N ALA A 478 -20.57 0.60 0.00
CA ALA A 478 -20.39 1.02 1.37
C ALA A 478 -21.27 2.23 1.72
N LYS A 479 -22.08 2.10 2.78
CA LYS A 479 -22.93 3.14 3.35
C LYS A 479 -22.45 3.54 4.74
N TRP A 480 -22.91 4.71 5.21
CA TRP A 480 -22.65 5.17 6.57
C TRP A 480 -23.91 5.81 7.14
N ASP A 481 -24.69 5.05 7.85
CA ASP A 481 -25.92 5.52 8.50
C ASP A 481 -26.21 4.72 9.80
N ASN A 482 -27.42 4.78 10.33
CA ASN A 482 -27.82 4.04 11.52
C ASN A 482 -28.58 2.73 11.22
N SER A 483 -28.59 2.29 9.96
CA SER A 483 -29.19 1.01 9.58
C SER A 483 -28.32 -0.18 10.00
N LYS A 484 -28.88 -1.39 9.93
CA LYS A 484 -28.15 -2.65 10.09
C LYS A 484 -27.99 -3.36 8.75
N ASP A 485 -28.05 -2.62 7.64
CA ASP A 485 -27.87 -3.18 6.31
C ASP A 485 -26.48 -3.83 6.18
N SER A 486 -26.41 -4.94 5.46
CA SER A 486 -25.15 -5.69 5.26
C SER A 486 -24.06 -4.91 4.53
N ASP A 487 -24.39 -3.80 3.87
CA ASP A 487 -23.47 -2.88 3.21
C ASP A 487 -23.29 -1.55 3.98
N ASN A 488 -23.81 -1.45 5.23
CA ASN A 488 -23.55 -0.31 6.10
C ASN A 488 -22.19 -0.46 6.80
N TRP A 489 -21.18 0.24 6.29
CA TRP A 489 -19.81 0.17 6.81
C TRP A 489 -19.72 0.53 8.30
N LYS A 490 -20.41 1.60 8.75
CA LYS A 490 -20.39 1.99 10.17
C LYS A 490 -20.83 0.84 11.08
N TYR A 491 -21.93 0.17 10.73
CA TYR A 491 -22.47 -0.95 11.50
C TYR A 491 -21.50 -2.14 11.52
N ILE A 492 -20.93 -2.48 10.36
CA ILE A 492 -19.98 -3.59 10.26
C ILE A 492 -18.64 -3.27 10.90
N ALA A 493 -18.17 -2.03 10.81
CA ALA A 493 -16.95 -1.61 11.50
C ALA A 493 -17.07 -1.80 13.02
N GLU A 494 -18.24 -1.54 13.61
CA GLU A 494 -18.50 -1.82 15.03
C GLU A 494 -18.47 -3.33 15.34
N LYS A 495 -19.00 -4.18 14.46
CA LYS A 495 -18.91 -5.65 14.60
C LYS A 495 -17.47 -6.13 14.45
N ALA A 496 -16.75 -5.65 13.44
CA ALA A 496 -15.37 -5.99 13.18
C ALA A 496 -14.44 -5.56 14.34
N ALA A 497 -14.63 -4.33 14.85
CA ALA A 497 -13.91 -3.85 16.02
C ALA A 497 -14.17 -4.75 17.24
N LYS A 498 -15.42 -5.17 17.47
CA LYS A 498 -15.75 -6.10 18.56
C LYS A 498 -15.12 -7.47 18.35
N ALA A 499 -15.08 -7.99 17.11
CA ALA A 499 -14.42 -9.26 16.81
C ALA A 499 -12.91 -9.23 17.18
N VAL A 500 -12.24 -8.13 16.86
CA VAL A 500 -10.84 -7.90 17.23
C VAL A 500 -10.67 -7.73 18.75
N LEU A 501 -11.42 -6.78 19.34
CA LEU A 501 -11.20 -6.32 20.72
C LEU A 501 -11.66 -7.34 21.78
N ASN A 502 -12.58 -8.23 21.44
CA ASN A 502 -12.91 -9.36 22.31
C ASN A 502 -11.78 -10.40 22.40
N LYS A 503 -10.94 -10.49 21.37
CA LYS A 503 -9.77 -11.40 21.36
C LYS A 503 -8.52 -10.71 21.89
N ASN A 504 -8.29 -9.44 21.50
CA ASN A 504 -7.18 -8.63 21.98
C ASN A 504 -7.67 -7.21 22.35
N PRO A 505 -8.05 -6.94 23.60
CA PRO A 505 -8.59 -5.67 24.04
C PRO A 505 -7.57 -4.50 24.04
N ASN A 506 -6.31 -4.81 23.75
CA ASN A 506 -5.21 -3.86 23.89
C ASN A 506 -4.91 -3.08 22.61
N VAL A 507 -5.24 -3.64 21.43
CA VAL A 507 -4.91 -3.05 20.14
C VAL A 507 -5.81 -1.85 19.79
N LEU A 508 -5.31 -0.96 18.94
CA LEU A 508 -6.13 0.05 18.29
C LEU A 508 -6.92 -0.55 17.11
N VAL A 509 -8.06 0.05 16.80
CA VAL A 509 -8.82 -0.27 15.60
C VAL A 509 -8.98 0.99 14.75
N MET A 510 -8.61 0.90 13.47
CA MET A 510 -8.74 1.95 12.49
C MET A 510 -10.06 1.74 11.72
N VAL A 511 -10.82 2.82 11.59
CA VAL A 511 -12.07 2.84 10.83
C VAL A 511 -11.95 3.89 9.74
N GLU A 512 -11.85 3.43 8.52
CA GLU A 512 -11.84 4.31 7.36
C GLU A 512 -13.22 4.91 7.07
N GLY A 513 -13.25 5.91 6.20
CA GLY A 513 -14.50 6.45 5.65
C GLY A 513 -15.06 5.58 4.52
N ILE A 514 -15.90 6.21 3.72
CA ILE A 514 -16.49 5.63 2.50
C ILE A 514 -16.16 6.53 1.29
N GLU A 515 -16.65 6.21 0.08
CA GLU A 515 -16.43 7.04 -1.12
C GLU A 515 -17.42 8.20 -1.18
N ILE A 516 -18.71 7.95 -0.95
CA ILE A 516 -19.77 8.95 -1.15
C ILE A 516 -20.66 9.09 0.10
N TYR A 517 -21.00 10.32 0.47
CA TYR A 517 -21.92 10.61 1.58
C TYR A 517 -23.04 11.55 1.13
N PRO A 518 -24.32 11.29 1.45
CA PRO A 518 -25.45 12.11 1.00
C PRO A 518 -25.32 13.57 1.46
N LYS A 519 -25.58 14.52 0.56
CA LYS A 519 -25.66 15.96 0.88
C LYS A 519 -26.83 16.27 1.82
N ASP A 520 -27.92 15.53 1.66
CA ASP A 520 -29.06 15.55 2.56
C ASP A 520 -29.48 14.10 2.85
N ILE A 521 -28.99 13.56 3.96
CA ILE A 521 -29.26 12.17 4.34
C ILE A 521 -30.74 11.91 4.63
N LYS A 522 -31.49 12.93 5.08
CA LYS A 522 -32.91 12.79 5.36
C LYS A 522 -33.76 12.75 4.09
N ALA A 523 -33.45 13.64 3.14
CA ALA A 523 -34.14 13.67 1.85
C ALA A 523 -33.81 12.45 0.98
N ASN A 524 -32.57 11.98 1.03
CA ASN A 524 -32.08 10.87 0.20
C ASN A 524 -32.35 9.48 0.79
N GLY A 525 -33.14 9.39 1.87
CA GLY A 525 -33.62 8.12 2.43
C GLY A 525 -32.48 7.10 2.62
N ASN A 526 -31.47 7.43 3.43
CA ASN A 526 -30.36 6.53 3.75
C ASN A 526 -29.67 5.95 2.48
N PHE A 527 -29.12 6.83 1.63
CA PHE A 527 -28.45 6.43 0.38
C PHE A 527 -29.38 5.93 -0.76
N ALA A 528 -30.65 6.29 -0.77
CA ALA A 528 -31.58 5.82 -1.81
C ALA A 528 -31.37 6.48 -3.19
N SER A 529 -30.78 7.67 -3.27
CA SER A 529 -30.57 8.34 -4.56
C SER A 529 -29.58 7.59 -5.45
N THR A 530 -29.89 7.49 -6.73
CA THR A 530 -28.99 6.97 -7.78
C THR A 530 -28.25 8.07 -8.51
N ASN A 531 -28.48 9.36 -8.16
CA ASN A 531 -27.83 10.50 -8.76
C ASN A 531 -26.57 10.88 -7.97
N MET A 532 -25.38 10.81 -8.57
CA MET A 532 -24.14 11.23 -7.96
C MET A 532 -24.11 12.68 -7.50
N GLY A 533 -24.89 13.56 -8.14
CA GLY A 533 -25.01 14.97 -7.75
C GLY A 533 -25.58 15.20 -6.33
N ASP A 534 -26.26 14.20 -5.75
CA ASP A 534 -26.83 14.24 -4.41
C ASP A 534 -25.84 13.84 -3.31
N TYR A 535 -24.56 13.55 -3.68
CA TYR A 535 -23.53 13.10 -2.77
C TYR A 535 -22.30 14.01 -2.76
N TYR A 536 -21.64 14.06 -1.62
CA TYR A 536 -20.24 14.48 -1.48
C TYR A 536 -19.36 13.28 -1.82
N CYS A 537 -18.56 13.39 -2.85
CA CYS A 537 -17.63 12.35 -3.30
C CYS A 537 -16.22 12.67 -2.81
N THR A 538 -15.45 11.64 -2.47
CA THR A 538 -14.03 11.75 -2.12
C THR A 538 -13.25 10.56 -2.70
N TRP A 539 -12.06 10.35 -2.20
CA TRP A 539 -11.30 9.12 -2.34
C TRP A 539 -12.05 7.96 -1.67
N TRP A 540 -11.84 6.75 -2.12
CA TRP A 540 -12.26 5.56 -1.41
C TRP A 540 -11.67 5.60 0.01
N GLY A 541 -12.43 5.26 1.02
CA GLY A 541 -12.02 5.39 2.42
C GLY A 541 -11.88 6.83 2.96
N GLY A 542 -11.97 7.87 2.11
CA GLY A 542 -11.69 9.26 2.51
C GLY A 542 -12.86 10.04 3.10
N ASN A 543 -14.12 9.56 2.97
CA ASN A 543 -15.30 10.31 3.39
C ASN A 543 -15.78 9.90 4.78
N LEU A 544 -15.40 10.67 5.77
CA LEU A 544 -15.81 10.51 7.18
C LEU A 544 -16.89 11.52 7.61
N ARG A 545 -17.59 12.17 6.65
CA ARG A 545 -18.68 13.11 6.98
C ARG A 545 -19.76 12.50 7.87
N GLY A 546 -20.01 11.19 7.70
CA GLY A 546 -21.00 10.43 8.45
C GLY A 546 -20.74 10.34 9.95
N VAL A 547 -19.52 10.58 10.41
CA VAL A 547 -19.16 10.54 11.84
C VAL A 547 -19.90 11.63 12.64
N LYS A 548 -20.23 12.77 12.02
CA LYS A 548 -21.00 13.85 12.67
C LYS A 548 -22.37 13.38 13.12
N ASP A 549 -23.06 12.61 12.28
CA ASP A 549 -24.43 12.19 12.49
C ASP A 549 -24.52 10.80 13.13
N ASN A 550 -23.61 9.90 12.78
CA ASN A 550 -23.56 8.52 13.19
C ASN A 550 -22.11 8.14 13.57
N PRO A 551 -21.59 8.55 14.72
CA PRO A 551 -20.26 8.15 15.17
C PRO A 551 -20.20 6.64 15.43
N VAL A 552 -19.01 6.07 15.28
CA VAL A 552 -18.73 4.67 15.63
C VAL A 552 -18.78 4.54 17.16
N ASP A 553 -19.56 3.56 17.65
CA ASP A 553 -19.72 3.25 19.07
C ASP A 553 -19.12 1.88 19.40
N LEU A 554 -18.00 1.90 20.10
CA LEU A 554 -17.31 0.69 20.58
C LEU A 554 -17.60 0.39 22.06
N GLY A 555 -18.48 1.18 22.71
CA GLY A 555 -18.83 1.02 24.12
C GLY A 555 -17.60 1.09 25.02
N LYS A 556 -17.34 0.04 25.82
CA LYS A 556 -16.18 0.01 26.74
C LYS A 556 -14.80 0.11 26.07
N TYR A 557 -14.75 -0.07 24.75
CA TYR A 557 -13.52 0.00 23.97
C TYR A 557 -13.37 1.31 23.18
N GLN A 558 -14.14 2.35 23.50
CA GLN A 558 -14.12 3.60 22.76
C GLN A 558 -12.73 4.26 22.72
N ASN A 559 -11.91 4.03 23.73
CA ASN A 559 -10.52 4.48 23.79
C ASN A 559 -9.53 3.65 22.91
N LYS A 560 -10.05 2.84 21.98
CA LYS A 560 -9.27 2.11 20.99
C LYS A 560 -9.57 2.55 19.54
N LEU A 561 -10.50 3.47 19.35
CA LEU A 561 -10.94 3.95 18.04
C LEU A 561 -9.99 5.02 17.49
N VAL A 562 -9.58 4.83 16.25
CA VAL A 562 -8.89 5.81 15.40
C VAL A 562 -9.63 5.90 14.07
N TYR A 563 -9.91 7.08 13.54
CA TYR A 563 -10.44 7.21 12.19
C TYR A 563 -9.29 7.33 11.19
N SER A 564 -9.42 6.60 10.06
CA SER A 564 -8.33 6.43 9.10
C SER A 564 -8.75 6.87 7.69
N PRO A 565 -8.69 8.19 7.36
CA PRO A 565 -8.95 8.62 6.00
C PRO A 565 -7.80 8.27 5.07
N HIS A 566 -8.11 8.05 3.77
CA HIS A 566 -7.15 8.06 2.68
C HIS A 566 -7.23 9.37 1.90
N ASP A 567 -6.11 9.87 1.41
CA ASP A 567 -6.04 11.11 0.64
C ASP A 567 -4.98 11.02 -0.45
N TYR A 568 -5.37 11.31 -1.69
CA TYR A 568 -4.50 11.20 -2.86
C TYR A 568 -4.52 12.46 -3.73
N GLY A 569 -3.52 12.55 -4.58
CA GLY A 569 -3.34 13.69 -5.47
C GLY A 569 -4.04 13.54 -6.84
N PRO A 570 -3.98 14.58 -7.67
CA PRO A 570 -4.69 14.62 -8.93
C PRO A 570 -4.19 13.62 -9.98
N THR A 571 -3.01 13.01 -9.79
CA THR A 571 -2.49 11.98 -10.70
C THR A 571 -3.08 10.60 -10.44
N VAL A 572 -3.61 10.32 -9.24
CA VAL A 572 -4.38 9.11 -8.94
C VAL A 572 -5.80 9.28 -9.49
N TYR A 573 -6.45 10.38 -9.15
CA TYR A 573 -7.73 10.77 -9.74
C TYR A 573 -7.97 12.28 -9.56
N GLU A 574 -8.37 13.00 -10.63
CA GLU A 574 -8.64 14.43 -10.58
C GLU A 574 -10.01 14.72 -9.94
N GLN A 575 -10.03 14.88 -8.65
CA GLN A 575 -11.21 15.28 -7.89
C GLN A 575 -11.64 16.73 -8.22
N PRO A 576 -12.92 17.11 -8.02
CA PRO A 576 -13.42 18.47 -8.36
C PRO A 576 -12.63 19.63 -7.78
N TRP A 577 -12.05 19.50 -6.57
CA TRP A 577 -11.27 20.54 -5.91
C TRP A 577 -9.87 20.78 -6.50
N PHE A 578 -9.40 19.92 -7.41
CA PHE A 578 -8.15 20.13 -8.15
C PHE A 578 -8.36 20.94 -9.44
N LYS A 579 -9.60 20.96 -9.97
CA LYS A 579 -9.93 21.60 -11.24
C LYS A 579 -9.76 23.11 -11.17
N GLY A 580 -9.12 23.69 -12.21
CA GLY A 580 -8.87 25.13 -12.29
C GLY A 580 -7.75 25.65 -11.39
N GLY A 581 -7.02 24.75 -10.71
CA GLY A 581 -5.95 25.07 -9.80
C GLY A 581 -6.41 25.10 -8.34
N TYR A 582 -5.49 24.82 -7.43
CA TYR A 582 -5.77 24.73 -5.98
C TYR A 582 -4.65 25.33 -5.15
N THR A 583 -4.98 25.71 -3.91
CA THR A 583 -4.09 26.23 -2.88
C THR A 583 -4.24 25.38 -1.62
N PHE A 584 -3.37 25.57 -0.63
CA PHE A 584 -3.53 24.94 0.69
C PHE A 584 -4.90 25.28 1.30
N ASP A 585 -5.32 26.57 1.26
CA ASP A 585 -6.56 27.01 1.85
C ASP A 585 -7.80 26.45 1.14
N SER A 586 -7.75 26.31 -0.20
CA SER A 586 -8.85 25.68 -0.93
C SER A 586 -8.95 24.18 -0.61
N LEU A 587 -7.84 23.44 -0.57
CA LEU A 587 -7.85 22.03 -0.17
C LEU A 587 -8.32 21.85 1.27
N TYR A 588 -7.85 22.72 2.19
CA TYR A 588 -8.29 22.68 3.58
C TYR A 588 -9.80 22.82 3.70
N LYS A 589 -10.39 23.78 2.98
CA LYS A 589 -11.81 24.07 3.03
C LYS A 589 -12.67 23.09 2.21
N ASP A 590 -12.27 22.81 0.98
CA ASP A 590 -13.11 22.12 0.00
C ASP A 590 -12.94 20.59 0.05
N CYS A 591 -11.84 20.11 0.65
CA CYS A 591 -11.53 18.69 0.79
C CYS A 591 -11.38 18.27 2.26
N TRP A 592 -10.29 18.68 2.93
CA TRP A 592 -9.85 18.02 4.16
C TRP A 592 -10.77 18.26 5.36
N TYR A 593 -11.15 19.55 5.64
CA TYR A 593 -11.85 19.88 6.87
C TYR A 593 -13.16 19.09 7.00
N ASP A 594 -14.04 19.20 6.04
CA ASP A 594 -15.37 18.59 6.11
C ASP A 594 -15.38 17.08 5.93
N ASN A 595 -14.42 16.52 5.17
CA ASN A 595 -14.39 15.09 4.92
C ASN A 595 -13.83 14.31 6.12
N TRP A 596 -12.80 14.83 6.82
CA TRP A 596 -12.19 14.10 7.92
C TRP A 596 -11.48 14.96 8.96
N PHE A 597 -10.86 16.10 8.63
CA PHE A 597 -9.99 16.81 9.56
C PHE A 597 -10.73 17.47 10.74
N TYR A 598 -12.03 17.76 10.59
CA TYR A 598 -12.85 18.24 11.68
C TYR A 598 -12.85 17.31 12.89
N ILE A 599 -12.71 15.98 12.70
CA ILE A 599 -12.68 14.98 13.77
C ILE A 599 -11.56 15.30 14.78
N GLN A 600 -10.36 15.57 14.28
CA GLN A 600 -9.25 15.98 15.13
C GLN A 600 -9.47 17.40 15.73
N LYS A 601 -9.97 18.34 14.92
CA LYS A 601 -10.19 19.73 15.35
C LYS A 601 -11.27 19.87 16.42
N THR A 602 -12.24 18.99 16.45
CA THR A 602 -13.29 18.96 17.49
C THR A 602 -12.93 18.04 18.66
N ASN A 603 -11.70 17.51 18.68
CA ASN A 603 -11.22 16.58 19.71
C ASN A 603 -12.11 15.32 19.87
N THR A 604 -12.69 14.84 18.75
CA THR A 604 -13.62 13.69 18.76
C THR A 604 -12.87 12.36 18.86
N ALA A 605 -11.84 12.18 18.03
CA ALA A 605 -10.96 11.01 18.01
C ALA A 605 -9.65 11.36 17.30
N PRO A 606 -8.59 10.56 17.45
CA PRO A 606 -7.38 10.73 16.65
C PRO A 606 -7.64 10.34 15.18
N LEU A 607 -6.81 10.90 14.30
CA LEU A 607 -6.71 10.53 12.91
C LEU A 607 -5.41 9.79 12.65
N LEU A 608 -5.45 8.83 11.72
CA LEU A 608 -4.30 8.27 11.05
C LEU A 608 -4.61 8.25 9.54
N ILE A 609 -3.90 9.04 8.73
CA ILE A 609 -4.04 8.97 7.28
C ILE A 609 -3.40 7.65 6.83
N GLY A 610 -4.25 6.63 6.52
CA GLY A 610 -3.82 5.26 6.24
C GLY A 610 -3.04 5.14 4.96
N GLU A 611 -3.38 5.96 3.96
CA GLU A 611 -2.67 6.04 2.70
C GLU A 611 -2.58 7.48 2.20
N TRP A 612 -1.39 7.88 1.80
CA TRP A 612 -1.10 9.10 1.05
C TRP A 612 0.25 8.95 0.36
N GLY A 613 0.37 9.40 -0.87
CA GLY A 613 1.60 9.26 -1.65
C GLY A 613 1.42 9.62 -3.10
N GLY A 614 2.46 9.40 -3.90
CA GLY A 614 2.40 9.65 -5.33
C GLY A 614 3.75 10.01 -5.95
N PHE A 615 3.73 10.31 -7.24
CA PHE A 615 4.92 10.71 -7.97
C PHE A 615 5.43 12.09 -7.57
N MET A 616 6.76 12.26 -7.50
CA MET A 616 7.47 13.50 -7.16
C MET A 616 7.49 14.51 -8.33
N ARG A 617 6.33 14.77 -8.93
CA ARG A 617 6.15 15.72 -10.04
C ARG A 617 4.80 16.41 -9.96
N ASP A 618 4.71 17.63 -10.48
CA ASP A 618 3.45 18.36 -10.55
C ASP A 618 2.48 17.70 -11.57
N PRO A 619 1.16 17.78 -11.30
CA PRO A 619 0.52 18.52 -10.21
C PRO A 619 0.52 17.79 -8.85
N ASN A 620 0.95 16.55 -8.78
CA ASN A 620 0.88 15.71 -7.58
C ASN A 620 1.81 16.20 -6.45
N LEU A 621 3.05 16.59 -6.79
CA LEU A 621 4.02 17.08 -5.81
C LEU A 621 3.50 18.30 -5.03
N LYS A 622 2.79 19.19 -5.71
CA LYS A 622 2.15 20.34 -5.07
C LYS A 622 1.10 19.92 -4.03
N TRP A 623 0.25 18.94 -4.35
CA TRP A 623 -0.73 18.40 -3.40
C TRP A 623 -0.02 17.74 -2.22
N MET A 624 0.94 16.83 -2.48
CA MET A 624 1.71 16.17 -1.41
C MET A 624 2.39 17.19 -0.48
N THR A 625 2.93 18.28 -1.03
CA THR A 625 3.55 19.35 -0.24
C THR A 625 2.55 20.00 0.73
N TYR A 626 1.33 20.23 0.28
CA TYR A 626 0.29 20.80 1.11
C TYR A 626 -0.22 19.81 2.17
N LEU A 627 -0.42 18.55 1.80
CA LEU A 627 -0.84 17.52 2.75
C LEU A 627 0.26 17.25 3.79
N ARG A 628 1.54 17.16 3.37
CA ARG A 628 2.68 17.04 4.28
C ARG A 628 2.72 18.19 5.28
N LYS A 629 2.44 19.42 4.84
CA LYS A 629 2.34 20.58 5.73
C LYS A 629 1.22 20.40 6.76
N LEU A 630 0.03 19.95 6.34
CA LEU A 630 -1.10 19.70 7.25
C LEU A 630 -0.74 18.63 8.29
N ILE A 631 -0.13 17.52 7.85
CA ILE A 631 0.36 16.43 8.72
C ILE A 631 1.34 16.99 9.76
N LYS A 632 2.38 17.70 9.30
CA LYS A 632 3.44 18.23 10.16
C LYS A 632 2.92 19.21 11.21
N ASP A 633 2.11 20.18 10.76
CA ASP A 633 1.60 21.27 11.63
C ASP A 633 0.63 20.78 12.70
N ASN A 634 -0.02 19.64 12.49
CA ASN A 634 -1.04 19.08 13.39
C ASN A 634 -0.66 17.72 13.98
N ARG A 635 0.57 17.22 13.73
CA ARG A 635 1.04 15.90 14.17
C ARG A 635 0.03 14.78 13.87
N ILE A 636 -0.55 14.79 12.65
CA ILE A 636 -1.49 13.76 12.23
C ILE A 636 -0.70 12.45 12.05
N ASN A 637 -1.15 11.35 12.65
CA ASN A 637 -0.57 10.05 12.40
C ASN A 637 -0.80 9.64 10.95
N HIS A 638 0.14 8.89 10.36
CA HIS A 638 0.04 8.54 8.96
C HIS A 638 0.89 7.31 8.58
N THR A 639 0.52 6.66 7.48
CA THR A 639 1.32 5.66 6.80
C THR A 639 1.43 6.03 5.32
N PHE A 640 2.67 6.16 4.82
CA PHE A 640 2.94 6.55 3.43
C PHE A 640 2.69 5.38 2.47
N TRP A 641 1.99 5.63 1.39
CA TRP A 641 1.80 4.67 0.29
C TRP A 641 2.82 4.92 -0.81
N CYS A 642 3.82 4.05 -1.00
CA CYS A 642 4.16 2.84 -0.26
C CYS A 642 5.66 2.51 -0.41
N PHE A 643 6.12 1.42 0.17
CA PHE A 643 7.46 0.88 -0.06
C PHE A 643 7.62 0.41 -1.52
N ASN A 644 6.63 -0.32 -2.01
CA ASN A 644 6.62 -1.03 -3.28
C ASN A 644 6.78 -0.13 -4.51
N SER A 645 7.73 -0.43 -5.40
CA SER A 645 7.86 0.26 -6.70
C SER A 645 6.73 -0.06 -7.68
N ASN A 646 6.12 -1.24 -7.56
CA ASN A 646 5.07 -1.72 -8.45
C ASN A 646 3.66 -1.17 -8.17
N SER A 647 3.53 -0.08 -7.40
CA SER A 647 2.30 0.72 -7.32
C SER A 647 2.21 1.64 -8.53
N GLY A 648 1.38 1.28 -9.52
CA GLY A 648 1.40 1.89 -10.85
C GLY A 648 0.97 3.36 -10.92
N ASP A 649 0.19 3.84 -9.97
CA ASP A 649 -0.38 5.20 -9.91
C ASP A 649 0.35 6.13 -8.94
N THR A 650 1.15 5.59 -8.03
CA THR A 650 1.89 6.36 -7.02
C THR A 650 3.40 6.16 -7.09
N GLY A 651 3.86 5.01 -7.56
CA GLY A 651 5.22 4.53 -7.39
C GLY A 651 5.57 4.32 -5.91
N GLY A 652 6.74 3.75 -5.63
CA GLY A 652 7.21 3.43 -4.30
C GLY A 652 8.25 4.41 -3.75
N LEU A 653 8.72 4.10 -2.54
CA LEU A 653 9.93 4.69 -1.93
C LEU A 653 11.19 3.96 -2.39
N VAL A 654 11.06 2.79 -3.01
CA VAL A 654 12.15 2.10 -3.68
C VAL A 654 11.92 2.04 -5.19
N LEU A 655 12.98 1.87 -5.95
CA LEU A 655 12.94 1.70 -7.40
C LEU A 655 12.58 0.25 -7.76
N ASP A 656 12.51 -0.08 -9.05
CA ASP A 656 12.04 -1.38 -9.57
C ASP A 656 12.87 -2.59 -9.12
N ASP A 657 14.08 -2.36 -8.62
CA ASP A 657 14.90 -3.39 -7.98
C ASP A 657 14.49 -3.71 -6.53
N PHE A 658 13.55 -2.97 -5.95
CA PHE A 658 13.09 -3.07 -4.56
C PHE A 658 14.20 -2.91 -3.50
N THR A 659 15.36 -2.41 -3.88
CA THR A 659 16.53 -2.23 -2.99
C THR A 659 17.05 -0.79 -2.99
N THR A 660 17.04 -0.14 -4.14
CA THR A 660 17.47 1.24 -4.30
C THR A 660 16.35 2.19 -3.89
N TRP A 661 16.63 3.07 -2.93
CA TRP A 661 15.66 4.06 -2.47
C TRP A 661 15.60 5.26 -3.43
N ASP A 662 14.37 5.73 -3.70
CA ASP A 662 14.14 7.07 -4.25
C ASP A 662 14.46 8.10 -3.16
N GLU A 663 15.71 8.56 -3.13
CA GLU A 663 16.21 9.43 -2.06
C GLU A 663 15.52 10.80 -2.04
N ASP A 664 15.05 11.31 -3.17
CA ASP A 664 14.31 12.56 -3.24
C ASP A 664 12.91 12.39 -2.61
N LYS A 665 12.22 11.30 -2.92
CA LYS A 665 10.92 10.97 -2.31
C LYS A 665 11.08 10.67 -0.82
N TYR A 666 12.11 9.91 -0.45
CA TYR A 666 12.40 9.67 0.97
C TYR A 666 12.72 10.96 1.72
N ALA A 667 13.57 11.84 1.19
CA ALA A 667 13.88 13.13 1.81
C ALA A 667 12.63 13.99 2.01
N PHE A 668 11.69 13.91 1.07
CA PHE A 668 10.40 14.56 1.17
C PHE A 668 9.56 14.01 2.33
N VAL A 669 9.44 12.68 2.46
CA VAL A 669 8.64 12.02 3.50
C VAL A 669 9.30 12.15 4.88
N LYS A 670 10.64 12.12 4.95
CA LYS A 670 11.41 12.22 6.19
C LYS A 670 11.05 13.40 7.06
N GLU A 671 10.57 14.50 6.48
CA GLU A 671 10.15 15.70 7.23
C GLU A 671 8.92 15.50 8.12
N VAL A 672 8.17 14.44 7.93
CA VAL A 672 6.99 14.07 8.73
C VAL A 672 7.18 12.77 9.49
N LEU A 673 8.38 12.23 9.53
CA LEU A 673 8.72 11.10 10.42
C LEU A 673 9.08 11.62 11.80
N TRP A 674 8.72 10.86 12.85
CA TRP A 674 8.94 11.27 14.23
C TRP A 674 10.44 11.29 14.57
N GLN A 675 10.94 12.46 14.90
CA GLN A 675 12.32 12.70 15.25
C GLN A 675 12.44 13.54 16.52
N GLN A 676 13.42 13.22 17.35
CA GLN A 676 13.84 14.00 18.51
C GLN A 676 15.37 14.11 18.53
N ASN A 677 15.88 15.34 18.58
CA ASN A 677 17.33 15.61 18.59
C ASN A 677 18.09 14.96 17.41
N GLY A 678 17.46 14.89 16.23
CA GLY A 678 18.04 14.33 15.02
C GLY A 678 18.06 12.80 14.96
N LYS A 679 17.44 12.10 15.92
CA LYS A 679 17.24 10.65 15.93
C LYS A 679 15.77 10.31 15.69
N PHE A 680 15.51 9.23 14.99
CA PHE A 680 14.17 8.70 14.80
C PHE A 680 13.65 8.04 16.09
N VAL A 681 12.35 8.16 16.33
CA VAL A 681 11.70 7.67 17.56
C VAL A 681 10.87 6.43 17.26
N GLY A 682 11.18 5.34 17.96
CA GLY A 682 10.39 4.10 17.96
C GLY A 682 9.16 4.19 18.86
N LEU A 683 8.28 3.20 18.71
CA LEU A 683 7.08 3.03 19.54
C LEU A 683 7.27 1.96 20.62
N ASP A 684 8.45 1.37 20.71
CA ASP A 684 8.83 0.35 21.67
C ASP A 684 9.64 1.01 22.81
N HIS A 685 9.37 0.58 24.06
CA HIS A 685 10.02 1.17 25.23
C HIS A 685 11.45 0.66 25.45
N GLU A 686 11.78 -0.54 24.95
CA GLU A 686 13.07 -1.19 25.15
C GLU A 686 13.89 -1.32 23.87
N ILE A 687 13.25 -1.47 22.71
CA ILE A 687 13.93 -1.73 21.45
C ILE A 687 13.98 -0.44 20.62
N PRO A 688 15.16 0.10 20.36
CA PRO A 688 15.29 1.31 19.57
C PRO A 688 14.92 1.06 18.10
N LEU A 689 14.40 2.09 17.44
CA LEU A 689 14.06 2.02 16.02
C LEU A 689 15.31 1.93 15.15
N GLY A 690 15.53 0.77 14.54
CA GLY A 690 16.70 0.51 13.70
C GLY A 690 18.03 0.60 14.45
N SER A 691 19.08 0.98 13.72
CA SER A 691 20.45 1.03 14.25
C SER A 691 20.79 2.35 14.96
N ASN A 692 20.10 3.43 14.63
CA ASN A 692 20.46 4.78 15.06
C ASN A 692 19.28 5.55 15.70
N GLY A 693 18.11 4.96 15.81
CA GLY A 693 16.95 5.53 16.47
C GLY A 693 17.03 5.48 17.99
N ILE A 694 15.93 5.87 18.62
CA ILE A 694 15.73 5.80 20.07
C ILE A 694 14.45 5.05 20.40
N THR A 695 14.38 4.53 21.63
CA THR A 695 13.18 3.92 22.19
C THR A 695 12.17 4.99 22.62
N LEU A 696 10.94 4.55 22.89
CA LEU A 696 9.91 5.44 23.45
C LEU A 696 10.28 5.90 24.87
N SER A 697 10.99 5.07 25.66
CA SER A 697 11.48 5.43 27.00
C SER A 697 12.51 6.57 26.99
N GLU A 698 13.23 6.79 25.90
CA GLU A 698 14.23 7.86 25.73
C GLU A 698 13.63 9.20 25.27
N VAL A 699 12.32 9.25 24.99
CA VAL A 699 11.62 10.47 24.60
C VAL A 699 11.40 11.37 25.83
N ASN A 700 11.94 12.60 25.76
CA ASN A 700 11.87 13.60 26.85
C ASN A 700 10.60 14.43 26.76
#